data_61b4e8ca6b44a8d9ff2afeb6504c9292
#
_entry.id   61b4e8ca6b44a8d9ff2afeb6504c9292
#
_cell.length_a   1.000
_cell.length_b   1.000
_cell.length_c   1.000
_cell.angle_alpha   90.00
_cell.angle_beta   90.00
_cell.angle_gamma   90.00
#
_symmetry.space_group_name_H-M   'P 1'
#
loop_
_entity.id
_entity.type
_entity.pdbx_description
1 polymer ?
#
loop_
_entity_poly.entity_id
_entity_poly.type
_entity_poly.pdbx_seq_one_letter_code
_entity_poly.pdbx_strand_id
1 'polypeptide(L)'
;MYLSILKLWNFRKYCAGEDGAPGLVVHFHEGVNVLIGENDSGKTAIIDAIRYILKTQSGEFIQFDDKDFYQDTNGNRTDAFSIECVFDGLNEQDAGLFWEWLSWNEDKTRYLLKVWLQVKRKDNVITPSFSAGIDGQTERMDSEARDLLKVVYFKPLRDALTEMTHGYKSRLAQILGAHEQFKTHKDAQGNNTKHKLETNYENLKKEIEDYFRSGGAGESITGEINQFLKNHFLLKGDPRNAQIKLTGGEITEILRLLDLIMEGNKSGLGTLNLLCIAAEMLLFNNQKKGLKLALVEELEAHLHPQYQLRLVEYISSHHKNEQFILTTHSITLASKIKLANLIVLMGNEAFPMSSEYTMMTPADYNFLERFLDATKSNLFFAKGLIMVEGDAENLLIPAIAQLIGKNLHEYGVSVVNVGSTAYKRYVSIFKRKDGKSFRMPIAIISDLDIRALEYYDESSKDRKLPKVWLKSTLEPELEAISKEVDYEHMSTSFSSISEFESEIRTYKTEQFKPVGTTIERMKSVLSEDKKIPLDEEILTQIRKDKTIQIEKTTSVDTIKIFLPKAWTLEYEIANSGLYKLLATAINVAHYEKKYPEKEVTNKIIMELWEGINIRFPEGHLPTKDEAYEIFRPLNDGTVSKAITAQYLAGMITGELPPVSNGVINKDTIKETFETDDNLKYLVNAIMHVTK
;
A
#
# COMPACT_ATOMS: atom_id res chain seq x y z
N MET A 1 13.92 6.74 22.09
CA MET A 1 14.61 5.68 21.28
C MET A 1 13.60 4.97 20.42
N TYR A 2 13.91 4.72 19.13
CA TYR A 2 13.08 3.96 18.16
C TYR A 2 13.97 3.12 17.23
N LEU A 3 13.43 2.06 16.65
CA LEU A 3 14.08 1.24 15.63
C LEU A 3 14.11 2.05 14.32
N SER A 4 15.30 2.46 13.87
CA SER A 4 15.47 3.28 12.67
C SER A 4 15.77 2.44 11.42
N ILE A 5 16.56 1.37 11.55
CA ILE A 5 16.94 0.52 10.42
C ILE A 5 16.91 -0.95 10.83
N LEU A 6 16.33 -1.78 9.96
CA LEU A 6 16.43 -3.24 10.01
C LEU A 6 17.19 -3.71 8.78
N LYS A 7 18.20 -4.57 8.97
CA LYS A 7 18.93 -5.20 7.88
C LYS A 7 18.90 -6.72 8.02
N LEU A 8 18.69 -7.42 6.91
CA LEU A 8 18.58 -8.87 6.85
C LEU A 8 19.60 -9.45 5.87
N TRP A 9 20.28 -10.52 6.28
CA TRP A 9 21.19 -11.30 5.44
C TRP A 9 20.80 -12.76 5.49
N ASN A 10 20.57 -13.38 4.35
CA ASN A 10 20.23 -14.79 4.20
C ASN A 10 19.02 -15.25 5.03
N PHE A 11 18.12 -14.34 5.35
CA PHE A 11 16.93 -14.61 6.13
C PHE A 11 15.70 -14.81 5.22
N ARG A 12 15.16 -16.03 5.26
CA ARG A 12 14.02 -16.45 4.44
C ARG A 12 14.26 -16.17 2.95
N LYS A 13 13.52 -15.25 2.32
CA LYS A 13 13.66 -14.91 0.91
C LYS A 13 14.79 -13.90 0.61
N TYR A 14 15.41 -13.31 1.62
CA TYR A 14 16.35 -12.21 1.45
C TYR A 14 17.79 -12.71 1.43
N CYS A 15 18.32 -12.95 0.22
CA CYS A 15 19.70 -13.36 -0.01
C CYS A 15 20.68 -12.19 0.23
N ALA A 16 21.78 -12.42 0.92
CA ALA A 16 22.87 -11.46 0.98
C ALA A 16 23.49 -11.25 -0.42
N GLY A 17 23.94 -10.02 -0.70
CA GLY A 17 24.67 -9.71 -1.92
C GLY A 17 26.05 -10.37 -1.97
N GLU A 18 26.65 -10.47 -3.17
CA GLU A 18 27.99 -11.07 -3.39
C GLU A 18 29.10 -10.30 -2.66
N ASP A 19 28.91 -9.01 -2.46
CA ASP A 19 29.78 -8.11 -1.69
C ASP A 19 29.53 -8.13 -0.17
N GLY A 20 28.64 -9.01 0.30
CA GLY A 20 28.21 -9.07 1.69
C GLY A 20 27.14 -8.04 2.09
N ALA A 21 26.58 -7.32 1.13
CA ALA A 21 25.49 -6.39 1.37
C ALA A 21 24.23 -7.11 1.90
N PRO A 22 23.39 -6.43 2.71
CA PRO A 22 22.14 -7.02 3.17
C PRO A 22 21.17 -7.31 2.03
N GLY A 23 20.46 -8.43 2.11
CA GLY A 23 19.42 -8.79 1.16
C GLY A 23 18.15 -7.93 1.28
N LEU A 24 17.96 -7.29 2.45
CA LEU A 24 16.93 -6.28 2.66
C LEU A 24 17.41 -5.22 3.64
N VAL A 25 17.10 -3.97 3.34
CA VAL A 25 17.22 -2.83 4.28
C VAL A 25 15.86 -2.15 4.38
N VAL A 26 15.35 -2.03 5.60
CA VAL A 26 14.09 -1.32 5.88
C VAL A 26 14.40 -0.12 6.77
N HIS A 27 14.00 1.05 6.33
CA HIS A 27 14.08 2.28 7.12
C HIS A 27 12.72 2.58 7.75
N PHE A 28 12.75 2.82 9.05
CA PHE A 28 11.59 3.22 9.83
C PHE A 28 11.78 4.64 10.37
N HIS A 29 10.68 5.28 10.72
CA HIS A 29 10.69 6.55 11.44
C HIS A 29 10.00 6.42 12.79
N GLU A 30 10.14 7.40 13.64
CA GLU A 30 9.39 7.52 14.89
C GLU A 30 7.88 7.55 14.64
N GLY A 31 7.10 6.96 15.54
CA GLY A 31 5.64 6.86 15.41
C GLY A 31 5.17 5.67 14.58
N VAL A 32 4.19 5.89 13.72
CA VAL A 32 3.50 4.81 13.00
C VAL A 32 4.15 4.50 11.67
N ASN A 33 4.58 3.26 11.47
CA ASN A 33 5.10 2.72 10.21
C ASN A 33 4.20 1.58 9.75
N VAL A 34 3.77 1.58 8.51
CA VAL A 34 2.84 0.57 7.98
C VAL A 34 3.43 -0.11 6.76
N LEU A 35 3.73 -1.39 6.92
CA LEU A 35 4.23 -2.25 5.85
C LEU A 35 3.06 -2.71 4.97
N ILE A 36 3.10 -2.35 3.70
CA ILE A 36 2.11 -2.73 2.70
C ILE A 36 2.78 -3.44 1.51
N GLY A 37 2.00 -4.19 0.77
CA GLY A 37 2.48 -4.94 -0.41
C GLY A 37 1.67 -6.21 -0.61
N GLU A 38 1.95 -6.93 -1.70
CA GLU A 38 1.29 -8.21 -2.03
C GLU A 38 1.47 -9.28 -0.95
N ASN A 39 0.71 -10.37 -1.08
CA ASN A 39 0.98 -11.58 -0.32
C ASN A 39 2.41 -12.04 -0.62
N ASP A 40 3.07 -12.61 0.37
CA ASP A 40 4.47 -13.06 0.28
C ASP A 40 5.50 -11.96 -0.05
N SER A 41 5.11 -10.66 0.01
CA SER A 41 6.05 -9.55 -0.13
C SER A 41 7.13 -9.50 0.97
N GLY A 42 6.94 -10.25 2.07
CA GLY A 42 7.90 -10.37 3.17
C GLY A 42 7.54 -9.56 4.41
N LYS A 43 6.31 -9.04 4.53
CA LYS A 43 5.82 -8.33 5.73
C LYS A 43 6.02 -9.13 7.02
N THR A 44 5.54 -10.36 7.03
CA THR A 44 5.71 -11.30 8.17
C THR A 44 7.18 -11.59 8.44
N ALA A 45 8.03 -11.70 7.41
CA ALA A 45 9.46 -11.91 7.62
C ALA A 45 10.12 -10.73 8.36
N ILE A 46 9.71 -9.49 8.07
CA ILE A 46 10.20 -8.29 8.77
C ILE A 46 9.74 -8.31 10.24
N ILE A 47 8.46 -8.59 10.51
CA ILE A 47 7.94 -8.69 11.87
C ILE A 47 8.65 -9.78 12.66
N ASP A 48 8.80 -10.97 12.07
CA ASP A 48 9.49 -12.08 12.72
C ASP A 48 10.97 -11.78 12.96
N ALA A 49 11.67 -11.13 12.04
CA ALA A 49 13.05 -10.71 12.24
C ALA A 49 13.20 -9.80 13.47
N ILE A 50 12.31 -8.80 13.62
CA ILE A 50 12.30 -7.90 14.78
C ILE A 50 12.01 -8.70 16.06
N ARG A 51 11.02 -9.62 16.04
CA ARG A 51 10.69 -10.49 17.18
C ARG A 51 11.84 -11.41 17.56
N TYR A 52 12.55 -11.95 16.60
CA TYR A 52 13.65 -12.89 16.84
C TYR A 52 14.81 -12.21 17.56
N ILE A 53 15.16 -10.99 17.16
CA ILE A 53 16.26 -10.25 17.76
C ILE A 53 15.88 -9.60 19.10
N LEU A 54 14.68 -8.99 19.20
CA LEU A 54 14.28 -8.20 20.38
C LEU A 54 13.49 -9.00 21.42
N LYS A 55 12.88 -10.12 21.02
CA LYS A 55 11.93 -10.90 21.81
C LYS A 55 10.66 -10.10 22.15
N THR A 56 9.68 -10.78 22.74
CA THR A 56 8.43 -10.18 23.15
C THR A 56 8.33 -10.04 24.66
N GLN A 57 7.60 -9.03 25.13
CA GLN A 57 7.37 -8.84 26.58
C GLN A 57 6.55 -9.96 27.20
N SER A 58 5.66 -10.58 26.44
CA SER A 58 4.87 -11.73 26.88
C SER A 58 5.68 -13.03 27.05
N GLY A 59 6.99 -13.01 26.71
CA GLY A 59 7.87 -14.16 26.89
C GLY A 59 7.58 -15.32 25.95
N GLU A 60 7.08 -15.03 24.75
CA GLU A 60 6.83 -16.04 23.73
C GLU A 60 8.12 -16.83 23.41
N PHE A 61 8.02 -18.17 23.38
CA PHE A 61 9.15 -19.00 23.02
C PHE A 61 9.43 -18.91 21.51
N ILE A 62 10.62 -18.44 21.15
CA ILE A 62 11.08 -18.33 19.77
C ILE A 62 11.93 -19.56 19.44
N GLN A 63 11.47 -20.33 18.47
CA GLN A 63 12.19 -21.46 17.90
C GLN A 63 12.61 -21.13 16.48
N PHE A 64 13.89 -21.27 16.18
CA PHE A 64 14.43 -21.13 14.82
C PHE A 64 14.21 -22.44 14.05
N ASP A 65 13.81 -22.31 12.79
CA ASP A 65 13.52 -23.42 11.89
C ASP A 65 14.42 -23.32 10.62
N ASP A 66 14.59 -24.40 9.93
CA ASP A 66 15.24 -24.47 8.62
C ASP A 66 14.66 -23.48 7.60
N LYS A 67 13.36 -23.18 7.71
CA LYS A 67 12.65 -22.20 6.86
C LYS A 67 13.13 -20.75 7.05
N ASP A 68 13.82 -20.45 8.14
CA ASP A 68 14.34 -19.10 8.40
C ASP A 68 15.64 -18.83 7.62
N PHE A 69 16.30 -19.88 7.13
CA PHE A 69 17.51 -19.76 6.29
C PHE A 69 17.12 -19.59 4.83
N TYR A 70 17.81 -18.67 4.13
CA TYR A 70 17.59 -18.46 2.70
C TYR A 70 17.80 -19.75 1.91
N GLN A 71 16.93 -20.00 0.96
CA GLN A 71 16.99 -21.12 0.04
C GLN A 71 17.16 -20.61 -1.39
N ASP A 72 18.18 -21.10 -2.09
CA ASP A 72 18.42 -20.79 -3.49
C ASP A 72 17.42 -21.51 -4.43
N THR A 73 17.48 -21.18 -5.71
CA THR A 73 16.62 -21.80 -6.75
C THR A 73 16.90 -23.30 -6.94
N ASN A 74 18.03 -23.81 -6.48
CA ASN A 74 18.42 -25.22 -6.56
C ASN A 74 17.99 -26.01 -5.31
N GLY A 75 17.38 -25.34 -4.32
CA GLY A 75 16.95 -25.95 -3.08
C GLY A 75 17.98 -25.97 -1.96
N ASN A 76 19.19 -25.42 -2.17
CA ASN A 76 20.22 -25.36 -1.14
C ASN A 76 19.92 -24.23 -0.16
N ARG A 77 20.09 -24.50 1.13
CA ARG A 77 19.91 -23.51 2.19
C ARG A 77 21.26 -23.02 2.68
N THR A 78 21.32 -21.73 3.03
CA THR A 78 22.50 -21.15 3.66
C THR A 78 22.74 -21.72 5.06
N ASP A 79 24.01 -21.74 5.52
CA ASP A 79 24.36 -22.24 6.85
C ASP A 79 24.26 -21.19 7.95
N ALA A 80 24.00 -19.94 7.59
CA ALA A 80 23.82 -18.85 8.53
C ALA A 80 22.92 -17.77 7.96
N PHE A 81 22.22 -17.08 8.87
CA PHE A 81 21.58 -15.81 8.58
C PHE A 81 21.91 -14.78 9.66
N SER A 82 21.75 -13.50 9.34
CA SER A 82 21.97 -12.40 10.27
C SER A 82 20.86 -11.37 10.19
N ILE A 83 20.55 -10.78 11.34
CA ILE A 83 19.60 -9.68 11.51
C ILE A 83 20.29 -8.58 12.29
N GLU A 84 20.22 -7.34 11.80
CA GLU A 84 20.72 -6.15 12.50
C GLU A 84 19.56 -5.18 12.72
N CYS A 85 19.43 -4.69 13.94
CA CYS A 85 18.56 -3.59 14.31
C CYS A 85 19.40 -2.39 14.75
N VAL A 86 19.14 -1.24 14.15
CA VAL A 86 19.76 0.04 14.51
C VAL A 86 18.71 0.92 15.17
N PHE A 87 19.00 1.38 16.38
CA PHE A 87 18.13 2.29 17.11
C PHE A 87 18.71 3.70 17.11
N ASP A 88 17.83 4.67 16.94
CA ASP A 88 18.11 6.10 16.92
C ASP A 88 17.20 6.85 17.90
N GLY A 89 17.40 8.17 18.07
CA GLY A 89 16.60 9.00 18.96
C GLY A 89 16.77 8.66 20.44
N LEU A 90 17.96 8.18 20.85
CA LEU A 90 18.26 7.90 22.25
C LEU A 90 18.36 9.22 23.04
N ASN A 91 17.56 9.32 24.11
CA ASN A 91 17.70 10.39 25.08
C ASN A 91 18.83 10.06 26.10
N GLU A 92 19.15 10.98 27.00
CA GLU A 92 20.22 10.78 28.00
C GLU A 92 19.98 9.57 28.90
N GLN A 93 18.73 9.28 29.24
CA GLN A 93 18.38 8.12 30.08
C GLN A 93 18.58 6.81 29.31
N ASP A 94 18.14 6.77 28.05
CA ASP A 94 18.36 5.61 27.17
C ASP A 94 19.85 5.40 26.94
N ALA A 95 20.61 6.48 26.67
CA ALA A 95 22.06 6.40 26.50
C ALA A 95 22.77 5.86 27.74
N GLY A 96 22.32 6.25 28.92
CA GLY A 96 22.83 5.73 30.20
C GLY A 96 22.58 4.23 30.40
N LEU A 97 21.45 3.70 29.91
CA LEU A 97 21.09 2.29 30.03
C LEU A 97 21.90 1.39 29.10
N PHE A 98 22.37 1.92 27.95
CA PHE A 98 23.07 1.16 26.90
C PHE A 98 24.49 1.64 26.68
N TRP A 99 25.08 2.36 27.65
CA TRP A 99 26.38 3.04 27.53
C TRP A 99 27.50 2.16 26.92
N GLU A 100 27.60 0.92 27.30
CA GLU A 100 28.66 -0.01 26.87
C GLU A 100 28.57 -0.38 25.38
N TRP A 101 27.37 -0.26 24.77
CA TRP A 101 27.09 -0.71 23.40
C TRP A 101 26.77 0.42 22.44
N LEU A 102 26.94 1.67 22.86
CA LEU A 102 26.65 2.82 22.00
C LEU A 102 27.71 3.00 20.90
N SER A 103 27.24 3.41 19.76
CA SER A 103 28.04 3.90 18.64
C SER A 103 27.62 5.31 18.25
N TRP A 104 28.40 6.00 17.44
CA TRP A 104 28.05 7.29 16.86
C TRP A 104 27.46 7.11 15.46
N ASN A 105 26.56 8.03 15.05
CA ASN A 105 26.23 8.16 13.65
C ASN A 105 27.44 8.66 12.84
N GLU A 106 27.35 8.67 11.51
CA GLU A 106 28.44 9.07 10.61
C GLU A 106 28.97 10.47 10.92
N ASP A 107 28.07 11.41 11.19
CA ASP A 107 28.40 12.82 11.51
C ASP A 107 28.86 13.03 12.96
N LYS A 108 28.87 12.01 13.78
CA LYS A 108 29.20 12.05 15.22
C LYS A 108 28.36 13.05 16.03
N THR A 109 27.12 13.24 15.63
CA THR A 109 26.19 14.20 16.26
C THR A 109 25.24 13.55 17.27
N ARG A 110 25.01 12.24 17.17
CA ARG A 110 24.06 11.49 18.01
C ARG A 110 24.49 10.05 18.23
N TYR A 111 24.02 9.48 19.31
CA TYR A 111 24.25 8.08 19.64
C TYR A 111 23.33 7.17 18.86
N LEU A 112 23.85 6.00 18.47
CA LEU A 112 23.11 4.88 17.90
C LEU A 112 23.38 3.63 18.76
N LEU A 113 22.36 2.78 18.89
CA LEU A 113 22.52 1.44 19.42
C LEU A 113 22.32 0.43 18.29
N LYS A 114 23.35 -0.39 18.03
CA LYS A 114 23.30 -1.45 17.04
C LYS A 114 23.28 -2.81 17.73
N VAL A 115 22.36 -3.66 17.32
CA VAL A 115 22.14 -4.98 17.89
C VAL A 115 22.07 -6.01 16.77
N TRP A 116 22.75 -7.13 16.94
CA TRP A 116 22.82 -8.22 15.96
C TRP A 116 22.34 -9.54 16.54
N LEU A 117 21.62 -10.29 15.72
CA LEU A 117 21.35 -11.70 15.90
C LEU A 117 21.98 -12.44 14.73
N GLN A 118 22.92 -13.33 15.03
CA GLN A 118 23.49 -14.26 14.07
C GLN A 118 23.08 -15.66 14.44
N VAL A 119 22.51 -16.39 13.49
CA VAL A 119 22.07 -17.78 13.69
C VAL A 119 22.82 -18.65 12.72
N LYS A 120 23.51 -19.66 13.24
CA LYS A 120 24.28 -20.63 12.47
C LYS A 120 23.68 -22.01 12.59
N ARG A 121 23.69 -22.76 11.49
CA ARG A 121 23.26 -24.16 11.41
C ARG A 121 24.48 -25.04 11.11
N LYS A 122 24.68 -26.06 11.93
CA LYS A 122 25.70 -27.07 11.72
C LYS A 122 25.12 -28.42 12.21
N ASP A 123 25.18 -29.42 11.36
CA ASP A 123 24.80 -30.81 11.69
C ASP A 123 23.44 -30.94 12.43
N ASN A 124 22.39 -30.28 11.91
CA ASN A 124 21.04 -30.18 12.50
C ASN A 124 20.95 -29.42 13.84
N VAL A 125 22.02 -28.79 14.30
CA VAL A 125 22.00 -27.93 15.47
C VAL A 125 21.96 -26.46 15.03
N ILE A 126 20.94 -25.75 15.48
CA ILE A 126 20.80 -24.30 15.22
C ILE A 126 21.25 -23.54 16.46
N THR A 127 22.26 -22.70 16.30
CA THR A 127 22.87 -21.94 17.40
C THR A 127 22.72 -20.43 17.15
N PRO A 128 21.90 -19.73 17.96
CA PRO A 128 21.80 -18.27 17.91
C PRO A 128 22.91 -17.61 18.73
N SER A 129 23.45 -16.52 18.20
CA SER A 129 24.37 -15.62 18.89
C SER A 129 23.83 -14.20 18.86
N PHE A 130 23.78 -13.55 20.00
CA PHE A 130 23.29 -12.18 20.15
C PHE A 130 24.41 -11.28 20.62
N SER A 131 24.60 -10.12 19.97
CA SER A 131 25.64 -9.15 20.26
C SER A 131 25.17 -7.72 20.01
N ALA A 132 25.87 -6.76 20.60
CA ALA A 132 25.62 -5.33 20.40
C ALA A 132 26.93 -4.55 20.42
N GLY A 133 26.93 -3.30 19.94
CA GLY A 133 28.09 -2.42 20.02
C GLY A 133 28.49 -1.82 18.68
N ILE A 134 29.78 -1.59 18.47
CA ILE A 134 30.35 -0.99 17.26
C ILE A 134 30.61 -2.10 16.22
N ASP A 135 30.45 -1.80 14.94
CA ASP A 135 30.73 -2.74 13.85
C ASP A 135 32.16 -3.29 13.96
N GLY A 136 32.29 -4.62 13.97
CA GLY A 136 33.56 -5.32 14.11
C GLY A 136 34.08 -5.45 15.55
N GLN A 137 33.43 -4.82 16.55
CA GLN A 137 33.77 -4.92 17.96
C GLN A 137 32.52 -5.23 18.80
N THR A 138 31.77 -6.21 18.35
CA THR A 138 30.49 -6.58 19.00
C THR A 138 30.74 -7.35 20.29
N GLU A 139 30.08 -6.93 21.36
CA GLU A 139 30.12 -7.58 22.66
C GLU A 139 28.76 -8.23 22.99
N ARG A 140 28.80 -9.18 23.91
CA ARG A 140 27.57 -9.81 24.39
C ARG A 140 26.83 -8.85 25.31
N MET A 141 25.58 -8.51 24.94
CA MET A 141 24.71 -7.72 25.78
C MET A 141 24.18 -8.56 26.95
N ASP A 142 24.14 -7.98 28.15
CA ASP A 142 23.60 -8.66 29.32
C ASP A 142 22.05 -8.86 29.20
N SER A 143 21.49 -9.70 30.07
CA SER A 143 20.07 -10.02 30.01
C SER A 143 19.18 -8.86 30.45
N GLU A 144 19.64 -7.99 31.37
CA GLU A 144 18.84 -6.88 31.86
C GLU A 144 18.71 -5.80 30.80
N ALA A 145 19.82 -5.40 30.14
CA ALA A 145 19.81 -4.47 29.03
C ALA A 145 18.96 -5.01 27.85
N ARG A 146 19.07 -6.31 27.59
CA ARG A 146 18.29 -6.96 26.54
C ARG A 146 16.79 -6.96 26.82
N ASP A 147 16.40 -7.09 28.09
CA ASP A 147 15.00 -7.05 28.50
C ASP A 147 14.35 -5.67 28.28
N LEU A 148 15.14 -4.59 28.27
CA LEU A 148 14.69 -3.25 27.93
C LEU A 148 14.38 -3.05 26.43
N LEU A 149 14.83 -3.96 25.58
CA LEU A 149 14.57 -3.93 24.13
C LEU A 149 13.36 -4.76 23.72
N LYS A 150 12.71 -5.48 24.64
CA LYS A 150 11.55 -6.32 24.33
C LYS A 150 10.38 -5.52 23.78
N VAL A 151 9.75 -6.06 22.73
CA VAL A 151 8.62 -5.46 22.02
C VAL A 151 7.29 -6.00 22.50
N VAL A 152 6.21 -5.24 22.34
CA VAL A 152 4.85 -5.75 22.46
C VAL A 152 4.41 -6.24 21.08
N TYR A 153 3.90 -7.48 21.01
CA TYR A 153 3.52 -8.10 19.76
C TYR A 153 2.04 -8.47 19.74
N PHE A 154 1.32 -7.83 18.83
CA PHE A 154 -0.08 -8.09 18.52
C PHE A 154 -0.14 -9.12 17.39
N LYS A 155 -0.31 -10.36 17.76
CA LYS A 155 -0.36 -11.49 16.85
C LYS A 155 -1.67 -11.50 16.07
N PRO A 156 -1.68 -11.90 14.78
CA PRO A 156 -2.93 -12.12 14.05
C PRO A 156 -3.66 -13.33 14.68
N LEU A 157 -4.76 -13.05 15.37
CA LEU A 157 -5.50 -14.10 16.06
C LEU A 157 -6.44 -14.82 15.09
N ARG A 158 -5.96 -15.92 14.53
CA ARG A 158 -6.80 -16.81 13.73
C ARG A 158 -7.76 -17.61 14.60
N ASP A 159 -7.41 -17.84 15.86
CA ASP A 159 -8.20 -18.54 16.85
C ASP A 159 -8.15 -17.85 18.22
N ALA A 160 -8.76 -16.66 18.28
CA ALA A 160 -8.84 -15.87 19.51
C ALA A 160 -9.50 -16.60 20.68
N LEU A 161 -10.40 -17.56 20.40
CA LEU A 161 -11.05 -18.38 21.41
C LEU A 161 -10.05 -19.23 22.17
N THR A 162 -9.20 -19.98 21.48
CA THR A 162 -8.23 -20.87 22.13
C THR A 162 -7.07 -20.13 22.79
N GLU A 163 -6.71 -18.96 22.28
CA GLU A 163 -5.60 -18.18 22.85
C GLU A 163 -6.01 -17.36 24.08
N MET A 164 -7.28 -16.94 24.18
CA MET A 164 -7.78 -16.14 25.31
C MET A 164 -8.43 -16.98 26.42
N THR A 165 -8.64 -18.28 26.17
CA THR A 165 -9.16 -19.19 27.18
C THR A 165 -8.04 -19.74 28.07
N HIS A 166 -8.47 -20.29 29.23
CA HIS A 166 -7.59 -20.92 30.19
C HIS A 166 -6.71 -22.02 29.57
N GLY A 167 -5.52 -22.25 30.11
CA GLY A 167 -4.62 -23.32 29.71
C GLY A 167 -3.15 -22.93 29.68
N TYR A 168 -2.30 -23.90 29.40
CA TYR A 168 -0.84 -23.76 29.40
C TYR A 168 -0.36 -22.70 28.36
N LYS A 169 -1.07 -22.56 27.23
CA LYS A 169 -0.79 -21.65 26.15
C LYS A 169 -1.61 -20.34 26.21
N SER A 170 -2.35 -20.10 27.31
CA SER A 170 -3.20 -18.92 27.43
C SER A 170 -2.42 -17.63 27.21
N ARG A 171 -2.80 -16.87 26.20
CA ARG A 171 -2.23 -15.57 25.89
C ARG A 171 -2.54 -14.55 26.97
N LEU A 172 -3.76 -14.60 27.53
CA LEU A 172 -4.16 -13.79 28.66
C LEU A 172 -3.22 -13.98 29.86
N ALA A 173 -2.89 -15.22 30.20
CA ALA A 173 -1.96 -15.52 31.29
C ALA A 173 -0.57 -14.92 31.05
N GLN A 174 -0.08 -14.93 29.81
CA GLN A 174 1.20 -14.32 29.45
C GLN A 174 1.16 -12.80 29.60
N ILE A 175 0.10 -12.14 29.10
CA ILE A 175 -0.11 -10.70 29.21
C ILE A 175 -0.20 -10.26 30.67
N LEU A 176 -1.04 -10.94 31.45
CA LEU A 176 -1.19 -10.65 32.89
C LEU A 176 0.10 -10.89 33.67
N GLY A 177 0.81 -11.99 33.37
CA GLY A 177 2.09 -12.29 34.02
C GLY A 177 3.21 -11.29 33.73
N ALA A 178 3.14 -10.61 32.58
CA ALA A 178 4.05 -9.53 32.22
C ALA A 178 3.70 -8.19 32.93
N HIS A 179 2.47 -8.02 33.41
CA HIS A 179 2.02 -6.80 34.08
C HIS A 179 2.63 -6.65 35.47
N GLU A 180 3.06 -5.44 35.83
CA GLU A 180 3.78 -5.15 37.10
C GLU A 180 3.06 -5.69 38.35
N GLN A 181 1.73 -5.63 38.41
CA GLN A 181 0.95 -6.08 39.58
C GLN A 181 1.05 -7.58 39.84
N PHE A 182 1.37 -8.38 38.84
CA PHE A 182 1.51 -9.85 38.97
C PHE A 182 2.99 -10.28 39.07
N LYS A 183 3.94 -9.33 39.01
CA LYS A 183 5.35 -9.63 39.27
C LYS A 183 5.57 -9.81 40.76
N THR A 184 6.54 -10.64 41.10
CA THR A 184 6.93 -10.88 42.52
C THR A 184 7.42 -9.59 43.14
N HIS A 185 6.76 -9.12 44.19
CA HIS A 185 7.19 -7.98 44.98
C HIS A 185 8.10 -8.44 46.14
N LYS A 186 9.11 -7.63 46.48
CA LYS A 186 9.96 -7.86 47.63
C LYS A 186 9.49 -6.96 48.78
N ASP A 187 9.49 -7.50 49.98
CA ASP A 187 9.24 -6.72 51.20
C ASP A 187 10.44 -5.81 51.55
N ALA A 188 10.31 -5.01 52.57
CA ALA A 188 11.35 -4.12 53.08
C ALA A 188 12.63 -4.88 53.51
N GLN A 189 12.56 -6.18 53.76
CA GLN A 189 13.65 -7.06 54.12
C GLN A 189 14.23 -7.85 52.93
N GLY A 190 13.71 -7.65 51.69
CA GLY A 190 14.22 -8.28 50.49
C GLY A 190 13.60 -9.70 50.21
N ASN A 191 12.64 -10.16 51.02
CA ASN A 191 11.97 -11.45 50.79
C ASN A 191 10.84 -11.30 49.77
N ASN A 192 10.61 -12.33 48.98
CA ASN A 192 9.50 -12.38 48.04
C ASN A 192 8.17 -12.43 48.79
N THR A 193 7.27 -11.48 48.55
CA THR A 193 5.92 -11.46 49.11
C THR A 193 4.98 -12.25 48.21
N LYS A 194 4.16 -13.10 48.80
CA LYS A 194 3.14 -13.86 48.05
C LYS A 194 2.04 -12.90 47.60
N HIS A 195 1.62 -13.07 46.34
CA HIS A 195 0.48 -12.35 45.81
C HIS A 195 -0.82 -12.78 46.53
N LYS A 196 -1.79 -11.88 46.66
CA LYS A 196 -3.09 -12.17 47.31
C LYS A 196 -3.81 -13.37 46.68
N LEU A 197 -3.71 -13.55 45.38
CA LEU A 197 -4.30 -14.73 44.68
C LEU A 197 -3.62 -16.05 45.11
N GLU A 198 -2.30 -16.04 45.30
CA GLU A 198 -1.59 -17.23 45.79
C GLU A 198 -2.04 -17.60 47.20
N THR A 199 -2.20 -16.65 48.09
CA THR A 199 -2.72 -16.86 49.44
C THR A 199 -4.14 -17.44 49.41
N ASN A 200 -5.02 -16.89 48.59
CA ASN A 200 -6.38 -17.37 48.41
C ASN A 200 -6.41 -18.79 47.85
N TYR A 201 -5.53 -19.10 46.88
CA TYR A 201 -5.41 -20.41 46.29
C TYR A 201 -4.90 -21.46 47.32
N GLU A 202 -3.97 -21.11 48.18
CA GLU A 202 -3.51 -21.96 49.26
C GLU A 202 -4.63 -22.28 50.26
N ASN A 203 -5.50 -21.30 50.56
CA ASN A 203 -6.67 -21.54 51.39
C ASN A 203 -7.65 -22.54 50.73
N LEU A 204 -7.97 -22.32 49.45
CA LEU A 204 -8.80 -23.25 48.66
C LEU A 204 -8.17 -24.65 48.61
N LYS A 205 -6.86 -24.73 48.45
CA LYS A 205 -6.12 -26.00 48.47
C LYS A 205 -6.31 -26.76 49.77
N LYS A 206 -6.21 -26.10 50.90
CA LYS A 206 -6.46 -26.67 52.21
C LYS A 206 -7.90 -27.17 52.35
N GLU A 207 -8.88 -26.38 51.95
CA GLU A 207 -10.29 -26.75 52.00
C GLU A 207 -10.58 -28.00 51.14
N ILE A 208 -9.99 -28.10 49.95
CA ILE A 208 -10.13 -29.30 49.11
C ILE A 208 -9.41 -30.51 49.72
N GLU A 209 -8.20 -30.34 50.24
CA GLU A 209 -7.48 -31.42 50.91
C GLU A 209 -8.24 -31.93 52.13
N ASP A 210 -8.82 -31.04 52.92
CA ASP A 210 -9.62 -31.36 54.10
C ASP A 210 -10.92 -32.06 53.67
N TYR A 211 -11.59 -31.66 52.58
CA TYR A 211 -12.76 -32.34 52.05
C TYR A 211 -12.50 -33.80 51.72
N PHE A 212 -11.32 -34.11 51.18
CA PHE A 212 -10.94 -35.50 50.84
C PHE A 212 -10.27 -36.27 52.00
N ARG A 213 -9.95 -35.60 53.13
CA ARG A 213 -9.25 -36.17 54.28
C ARG A 213 -10.17 -36.43 55.48
N SER A 214 -11.17 -35.57 55.69
CA SER A 214 -11.93 -35.57 56.97
C SER A 214 -13.43 -35.34 56.76
N GLY A 215 -14.19 -36.44 56.73
CA GLY A 215 -15.64 -36.42 56.85
C GLY A 215 -16.45 -36.16 55.57
N GLY A 216 -17.16 -37.15 55.08
CA GLY A 216 -18.14 -37.00 54.02
C GLY A 216 -17.80 -37.79 52.72
N ALA A 217 -18.42 -37.37 51.62
CA ALA A 217 -18.31 -38.07 50.35
C ALA A 217 -16.88 -38.15 49.79
N GLY A 218 -16.05 -37.10 50.00
CA GLY A 218 -14.67 -37.09 49.54
C GLY A 218 -13.77 -38.10 50.26
N GLU A 219 -13.90 -38.24 51.59
CA GLU A 219 -13.18 -39.25 52.38
C GLU A 219 -13.58 -40.67 51.98
N SER A 220 -14.88 -40.91 51.73
CA SER A 220 -15.38 -42.20 51.25
C SER A 220 -14.70 -42.59 49.93
N ILE A 221 -14.63 -41.69 48.95
CA ILE A 221 -13.96 -41.93 47.66
C ILE A 221 -12.46 -42.29 47.86
N THR A 222 -11.75 -41.50 48.65
CA THR A 222 -10.33 -41.72 48.94
C THR A 222 -10.12 -43.03 49.69
N GLY A 223 -11.03 -43.38 50.61
CA GLY A 223 -11.08 -44.61 51.33
C GLY A 223 -11.28 -45.83 50.42
N GLU A 224 -12.24 -45.77 49.51
CA GLU A 224 -12.49 -46.81 48.51
C GLU A 224 -11.29 -47.10 47.64
N ILE A 225 -10.64 -46.01 47.13
CA ILE A 225 -9.40 -46.09 46.33
C ILE A 225 -8.30 -46.78 47.14
N ASN A 226 -8.11 -46.38 48.38
CA ASN A 226 -7.10 -47.01 49.28
C ASN A 226 -7.40 -48.41 49.61
N GLN A 227 -8.66 -48.75 49.85
CA GLN A 227 -9.09 -50.10 50.08
C GLN A 227 -8.86 -50.99 48.84
N PHE A 228 -9.19 -50.51 47.64
CA PHE A 228 -8.94 -51.25 46.40
C PHE A 228 -7.44 -51.44 46.15
N LEU A 229 -6.59 -50.42 46.37
CA LEU A 229 -5.13 -50.54 46.27
C LEU A 229 -4.58 -51.55 47.25
N LYS A 230 -5.01 -51.59 48.55
CA LYS A 230 -4.58 -52.56 49.58
C LYS A 230 -5.00 -53.96 49.27
N ASN A 231 -6.18 -54.12 48.71
CA ASN A 231 -6.72 -55.48 48.45
C ASN A 231 -6.13 -56.14 47.20
N HIS A 232 -5.71 -55.33 46.20
CA HIS A 232 -5.37 -55.85 44.87
C HIS A 232 -3.96 -55.58 44.38
N PHE A 233 -3.29 -54.54 44.89
CA PHE A 233 -2.02 -54.09 44.31
C PHE A 233 -0.88 -53.93 45.32
N LEU A 234 -1.16 -53.59 46.57
CA LEU A 234 -0.10 -53.36 47.56
C LEU A 234 0.24 -54.66 48.30
N LEU A 235 1.50 -54.81 48.67
CA LEU A 235 1.93 -55.96 49.48
C LEU A 235 1.39 -55.85 50.92
N LYS A 236 1.18 -56.97 51.58
CA LYS A 236 0.64 -57.03 52.94
C LYS A 236 1.58 -56.30 53.92
N GLY A 237 1.07 -55.20 54.52
CA GLY A 237 1.87 -54.35 55.41
C GLY A 237 2.48 -53.07 54.77
N ASP A 238 2.21 -52.84 53.49
CA ASP A 238 2.63 -51.61 52.84
C ASP A 238 1.91 -50.40 53.47
N PRO A 239 2.66 -49.36 53.98
CA PRO A 239 2.07 -48.20 54.67
C PRO A 239 1.54 -47.10 53.72
N ARG A 240 1.73 -47.24 52.42
CA ARG A 240 1.36 -46.18 51.43
C ARG A 240 -0.15 -46.11 51.30
N ASN A 241 -0.61 -44.83 51.28
CA ASN A 241 -2.00 -44.46 50.98
C ASN A 241 -2.05 -43.43 49.88
N ALA A 242 -3.01 -43.57 48.98
CA ALA A 242 -3.33 -42.54 48.02
C ALA A 242 -3.95 -41.34 48.72
N GLN A 243 -3.60 -40.14 48.26
CA GLN A 243 -4.17 -38.86 48.69
C GLN A 243 -4.55 -38.04 47.49
N ILE A 244 -5.69 -37.41 47.53
CA ILE A 244 -6.10 -36.43 46.52
C ILE A 244 -5.65 -35.06 47.00
N LYS A 245 -4.84 -34.40 46.17
CA LYS A 245 -4.31 -33.07 46.48
C LYS A 245 -4.49 -32.13 45.26
N LEU A 246 -4.83 -30.89 45.55
CA LEU A 246 -4.77 -29.86 44.54
C LEU A 246 -3.30 -29.45 44.33
N THR A 247 -2.83 -29.56 43.09
CA THR A 247 -1.44 -29.19 42.73
C THR A 247 -1.37 -27.76 42.24
N GLY A 248 -0.18 -27.17 42.23
CA GLY A 248 0.04 -25.80 41.79
C GLY A 248 -0.18 -24.79 42.90
N GLY A 249 -0.33 -23.52 42.52
CA GLY A 249 -0.56 -22.37 43.43
C GLY A 249 0.37 -21.21 43.24
N GLU A 250 1.34 -21.35 42.33
CA GLU A 250 2.13 -20.19 41.90
C GLU A 250 1.28 -19.23 41.03
N ILE A 251 1.57 -17.95 41.11
CA ILE A 251 0.80 -16.92 40.40
C ILE A 251 0.68 -17.21 38.89
N THR A 252 1.72 -17.75 38.26
CA THR A 252 1.73 -18.12 36.86
C THR A 252 0.72 -19.22 36.50
N GLU A 253 0.51 -20.18 37.43
CA GLU A 253 -0.46 -21.29 37.27
C GLU A 253 -1.88 -20.78 37.48
N ILE A 254 -2.08 -19.89 38.48
CA ILE A 254 -3.39 -19.28 38.73
C ILE A 254 -3.84 -18.43 37.56
N LEU A 255 -2.94 -17.62 36.94
CA LEU A 255 -3.26 -16.82 35.76
C LEU A 255 -3.69 -17.67 34.56
N ARG A 256 -3.17 -18.91 34.44
CA ARG A 256 -3.58 -19.85 33.38
C ARG A 256 -5.00 -20.41 33.54
N LEU A 257 -5.62 -20.22 34.69
CA LEU A 257 -7.01 -20.60 34.93
C LEU A 257 -8.01 -19.50 34.60
N LEU A 258 -7.55 -18.32 34.22
CA LEU A 258 -8.39 -17.15 33.95
C LEU A 258 -8.82 -17.08 32.49
N ASP A 259 -10.07 -16.71 32.26
CA ASP A 259 -10.64 -16.38 30.95
C ASP A 259 -11.00 -14.89 30.91
N LEU A 260 -10.75 -14.25 29.76
CA LEU A 260 -11.23 -12.89 29.50
C LEU A 260 -12.47 -12.96 28.62
N ILE A 261 -13.60 -12.56 29.18
CA ILE A 261 -14.91 -12.60 28.49
C ILE A 261 -15.58 -11.23 28.52
N MET A 262 -16.36 -10.94 27.49
CA MET A 262 -17.30 -9.78 27.51
C MET A 262 -18.61 -10.20 28.14
N GLU A 263 -19.20 -9.32 28.95
CA GLU A 263 -20.54 -9.52 29.46
C GLU A 263 -21.55 -9.55 28.31
N GLY A 264 -22.42 -10.54 28.28
CA GLY A 264 -23.46 -10.73 27.29
C GLY A 264 -23.43 -12.10 26.60
N ASN A 265 -24.12 -12.23 25.46
CA ASN A 265 -24.16 -13.47 24.68
C ASN A 265 -22.80 -13.81 24.05
N LYS A 266 -22.61 -15.08 23.65
CA LYS A 266 -21.36 -15.61 23.06
C LYS A 266 -20.69 -14.61 22.11
N SER A 267 -19.51 -14.14 22.49
CA SER A 267 -18.73 -13.17 21.71
C SER A 267 -18.23 -13.78 20.41
N GLY A 268 -18.46 -13.10 19.28
CA GLY A 268 -17.85 -13.48 18.00
C GLY A 268 -16.34 -13.23 17.99
N LEU A 269 -15.63 -13.83 17.02
CA LEU A 269 -14.18 -13.69 16.85
C LEU A 269 -13.69 -12.23 16.82
N GLY A 270 -14.43 -11.32 16.21
CA GLY A 270 -14.09 -9.90 16.18
C GLY A 270 -14.08 -9.25 17.56
N THR A 271 -14.99 -9.61 18.45
CA THR A 271 -15.04 -9.10 19.82
C THR A 271 -13.87 -9.61 20.66
N LEU A 272 -13.53 -10.87 20.50
CA LEU A 272 -12.37 -11.48 21.17
C LEU A 272 -11.05 -10.85 20.71
N ASN A 273 -10.94 -10.54 19.41
CA ASN A 273 -9.80 -9.78 18.88
C ASN A 273 -9.66 -8.40 19.51
N LEU A 274 -10.77 -7.68 19.66
CA LEU A 274 -10.74 -6.36 20.34
C LEU A 274 -10.31 -6.49 21.81
N LEU A 275 -10.74 -7.52 22.52
CA LEU A 275 -10.30 -7.78 23.90
C LEU A 275 -8.81 -8.07 23.97
N CYS A 276 -8.29 -8.87 23.02
CA CYS A 276 -6.88 -9.19 22.95
C CYS A 276 -6.05 -7.94 22.69
N ILE A 277 -6.45 -7.12 21.70
CA ILE A 277 -5.79 -5.84 21.40
C ILE A 277 -5.81 -4.91 22.62
N ALA A 278 -6.93 -4.83 23.34
CA ALA A 278 -7.04 -4.02 24.56
C ALA A 278 -6.08 -4.49 25.66
N ALA A 279 -5.95 -5.81 25.83
CA ALA A 279 -5.03 -6.39 26.83
C ALA A 279 -3.55 -6.15 26.46
N GLU A 280 -3.18 -6.29 25.18
CA GLU A 280 -1.84 -5.96 24.70
C GLU A 280 -1.52 -4.46 24.80
N MET A 281 -2.49 -3.58 24.50
CA MET A 281 -2.35 -2.14 24.69
C MET A 281 -2.16 -1.76 26.18
N LEU A 282 -2.81 -2.49 27.09
CA LEU A 282 -2.58 -2.32 28.52
C LEU A 282 -1.12 -2.61 28.88
N LEU A 283 -0.56 -3.68 28.34
CA LEU A 283 0.84 -4.06 28.56
C LEU A 283 1.79 -2.98 27.99
N PHE A 284 1.52 -2.51 26.78
CA PHE A 284 2.28 -1.46 26.12
C PHE A 284 2.27 -0.14 26.91
N ASN A 285 1.11 0.31 27.36
CA ASN A 285 0.96 1.55 28.11
C ASN A 285 1.66 1.51 29.49
N ASN A 286 1.76 0.34 30.10
CA ASN A 286 2.40 0.19 31.41
C ASN A 286 3.94 0.10 31.35
N GLN A 287 4.53 0.06 30.15
CA GLN A 287 5.98 0.06 29.99
C GLN A 287 6.57 1.43 30.30
N LYS A 288 7.39 1.52 31.35
CA LYS A 288 7.96 2.79 31.86
C LYS A 288 9.38 3.07 31.36
N LYS A 289 10.14 2.05 30.96
CA LYS A 289 11.57 2.16 30.57
C LYS A 289 11.86 1.32 29.35
N GLY A 290 12.89 1.69 28.61
CA GLY A 290 13.37 0.96 27.45
C GLY A 290 12.60 1.29 26.17
N LEU A 291 12.70 0.39 25.19
CA LEU A 291 12.12 0.56 23.87
C LEU A 291 10.59 0.47 23.90
N LYS A 292 9.92 1.52 23.47
CA LYS A 292 8.46 1.52 23.26
C LYS A 292 8.12 1.23 21.81
N LEU A 293 8.17 -0.04 21.45
CA LEU A 293 7.85 -0.55 20.11
C LEU A 293 6.74 -1.59 20.19
N ALA A 294 5.68 -1.37 19.42
CA ALA A 294 4.60 -2.32 19.19
C ALA A 294 4.63 -2.84 17.75
N LEU A 295 4.56 -4.16 17.59
CA LEU A 295 4.42 -4.85 16.32
C LEU A 295 2.99 -5.34 16.20
N VAL A 296 2.29 -4.95 15.12
CA VAL A 296 0.89 -5.36 14.87
C VAL A 296 0.82 -6.04 13.51
N GLU A 297 0.52 -7.32 13.50
CA GLU A 297 0.43 -8.11 12.28
C GLU A 297 -1.02 -8.31 11.87
N GLU A 298 -1.30 -8.12 10.57
CA GLU A 298 -2.63 -8.29 9.96
C GLU A 298 -3.76 -7.58 10.77
N LEU A 299 -3.62 -6.26 10.93
CA LEU A 299 -4.57 -5.46 11.72
C LEU A 299 -6.05 -5.69 11.33
N GLU A 300 -6.29 -6.06 10.08
CA GLU A 300 -7.61 -6.38 9.53
C GLU A 300 -8.16 -7.75 9.94
N ALA A 301 -7.35 -8.64 10.52
CA ALA A 301 -7.78 -9.99 10.84
C ALA A 301 -8.99 -9.97 11.77
N HIS A 302 -10.12 -10.49 11.27
CA HIS A 302 -11.41 -10.61 11.99
C HIS A 302 -11.99 -9.30 12.58
N LEU A 303 -11.45 -8.12 12.22
CA LEU A 303 -12.01 -6.83 12.62
C LEU A 303 -12.86 -6.21 11.53
N HIS A 304 -14.04 -5.72 11.91
CA HIS A 304 -14.86 -4.91 10.99
C HIS A 304 -14.08 -3.64 10.57
N PRO A 305 -14.14 -3.20 9.30
CA PRO A 305 -13.37 -2.05 8.80
C PRO A 305 -13.45 -0.79 9.67
N GLN A 306 -14.61 -0.50 10.26
CA GLN A 306 -14.76 0.65 11.16
C GLN A 306 -13.91 0.54 12.44
N TYR A 307 -13.75 -0.66 13.01
CA TYR A 307 -12.89 -0.87 14.17
C TYR A 307 -11.40 -0.77 13.82
N GLN A 308 -11.03 -1.24 12.62
CA GLN A 308 -9.68 -1.06 12.10
C GLN A 308 -9.31 0.43 12.03
N LEU A 309 -10.20 1.26 11.45
CA LEU A 309 -10.00 2.71 11.34
C LEU A 309 -9.90 3.39 12.71
N ARG A 310 -10.78 3.03 13.65
CA ARG A 310 -10.74 3.58 15.02
C ARG A 310 -9.45 3.21 15.75
N LEU A 311 -8.93 2.01 15.56
CA LEU A 311 -7.67 1.58 16.16
C LEU A 311 -6.48 2.36 15.60
N VAL A 312 -6.40 2.54 14.28
CA VAL A 312 -5.36 3.35 13.64
C VAL A 312 -5.44 4.82 14.09
N GLU A 313 -6.63 5.36 14.17
CA GLU A 313 -6.85 6.73 14.67
C GLU A 313 -6.40 6.87 16.13
N TYR A 314 -6.75 5.90 16.98
CA TYR A 314 -6.31 5.86 18.38
C TYR A 314 -4.79 5.81 18.48
N ILE A 315 -4.12 4.92 17.78
CA ILE A 315 -2.66 4.80 17.76
C ILE A 315 -2.03 6.12 17.29
N SER A 316 -2.50 6.68 16.18
CA SER A 316 -1.92 7.89 15.59
C SER A 316 -2.11 9.15 16.43
N SER A 317 -3.18 9.22 17.23
CA SER A 317 -3.50 10.40 18.04
C SER A 317 -2.91 10.38 19.43
N HIS A 318 -2.84 9.22 20.09
CA HIS A 318 -2.47 9.07 21.49
C HIS A 318 -1.01 8.64 21.72
N HIS A 319 -0.36 8.05 20.71
CA HIS A 319 0.96 7.44 20.82
C HIS A 319 2.00 8.10 19.89
N LYS A 320 2.11 9.44 19.94
CA LYS A 320 2.97 10.20 19.01
C LYS A 320 4.47 9.95 19.21
N ASN A 321 4.91 9.63 20.41
CA ASN A 321 6.32 9.43 20.77
C ASN A 321 6.68 7.94 20.94
N GLU A 322 5.80 7.05 20.50
CA GLU A 322 5.95 5.61 20.61
C GLU A 322 5.92 5.02 19.22
N GLN A 323 6.69 3.96 18.98
CA GLN A 323 6.79 3.40 17.64
C GLN A 323 5.84 2.22 17.46
N PHE A 324 5.13 2.23 16.34
CA PHE A 324 4.28 1.14 15.88
C PHE A 324 4.72 0.68 14.51
N ILE A 325 4.92 -0.61 14.32
CA ILE A 325 5.15 -1.23 13.02
C ILE A 325 3.97 -2.15 12.75
N LEU A 326 3.15 -1.77 11.78
CA LEU A 326 1.90 -2.45 11.43
C LEU A 326 2.08 -3.17 10.09
N THR A 327 1.44 -4.30 9.90
CA THR A 327 1.28 -4.91 8.58
C THR A 327 -0.18 -4.94 8.18
N THR A 328 -0.47 -4.70 6.91
CA THR A 328 -1.83 -4.80 6.37
C THR A 328 -1.87 -5.22 4.92
N HIS A 329 -2.92 -5.93 4.54
CA HIS A 329 -3.32 -6.21 3.16
C HIS A 329 -4.58 -5.41 2.78
N SER A 330 -5.14 -4.64 3.70
CA SER A 330 -6.37 -3.88 3.50
C SER A 330 -6.11 -2.60 2.72
N ILE A 331 -6.61 -2.54 1.49
CA ILE A 331 -6.59 -1.34 0.65
C ILE A 331 -7.32 -0.17 1.35
N THR A 332 -8.44 -0.47 2.00
CA THR A 332 -9.24 0.52 2.75
C THR A 332 -8.43 1.10 3.92
N LEU A 333 -7.68 0.27 4.63
CA LEU A 333 -6.83 0.73 5.72
C LEU A 333 -5.67 1.58 5.19
N ALA A 334 -4.99 1.12 4.15
CA ALA A 334 -3.89 1.85 3.50
C ALA A 334 -4.33 3.26 3.04
N SER A 335 -5.59 3.40 2.55
CA SER A 335 -6.15 4.70 2.11
C SER A 335 -6.40 5.71 3.23
N LYS A 336 -6.38 5.30 4.49
CA LYS A 336 -6.64 6.17 5.66
C LYS A 336 -5.38 6.47 6.48
N ILE A 337 -4.29 5.83 6.14
CA ILE A 337 -2.99 6.07 6.77
C ILE A 337 -2.28 7.20 6.01
N LYS A 338 -1.59 8.06 6.74
CA LYS A 338 -0.76 9.10 6.12
C LYS A 338 0.25 8.46 5.18
N LEU A 339 0.35 8.98 3.97
CA LEU A 339 1.23 8.44 2.94
C LEU A 339 2.69 8.32 3.42
N ALA A 340 3.17 9.32 4.17
CA ALA A 340 4.51 9.32 4.74
C ALA A 340 4.80 8.14 5.70
N ASN A 341 3.77 7.52 6.27
CA ASN A 341 3.89 6.40 7.20
C ASN A 341 3.90 5.04 6.49
N LEU A 342 3.66 5.01 5.18
CA LEU A 342 3.65 3.77 4.41
C LEU A 342 5.07 3.35 4.02
N ILE A 343 5.32 2.06 4.06
CA ILE A 343 6.51 1.41 3.52
C ILE A 343 6.02 0.32 2.56
N VAL A 344 6.21 0.54 1.27
CA VAL A 344 5.80 -0.42 0.24
C VAL A 344 6.87 -1.48 0.09
N LEU A 345 6.49 -2.75 0.16
CA LEU A 345 7.37 -3.89 -0.06
C LEU A 345 7.11 -4.46 -1.45
N MET A 346 8.14 -4.47 -2.28
CA MET A 346 8.07 -5.01 -3.64
C MET A 346 9.35 -5.78 -3.97
N GLY A 347 9.22 -7.02 -4.41
CA GLY A 347 10.37 -7.91 -4.62
C GLY A 347 11.15 -8.15 -3.33
N ASN A 348 12.43 -7.77 -3.33
CA ASN A 348 13.30 -7.85 -2.16
C ASN A 348 13.67 -6.45 -1.61
N GLU A 349 12.87 -5.43 -1.93
CA GLU A 349 13.15 -4.05 -1.55
C GLU A 349 12.02 -3.45 -0.72
N ALA A 350 12.37 -2.49 0.13
CA ALA A 350 11.45 -1.69 0.90
C ALA A 350 11.53 -0.23 0.43
N PHE A 351 10.36 0.37 0.22
CA PHE A 351 10.19 1.72 -0.30
C PHE A 351 9.43 2.59 0.72
N PRO A 352 10.11 3.24 1.67
CA PRO A 352 9.47 4.21 2.54
C PRO A 352 8.91 5.37 1.74
N MET A 353 7.69 5.82 2.10
CA MET A 353 6.98 6.90 1.41
C MET A 353 7.17 8.27 2.08
N SER A 354 8.06 8.40 3.05
CA SER A 354 8.36 9.68 3.67
C SER A 354 9.11 10.63 2.72
N SER A 355 9.05 11.94 3.01
CA SER A 355 9.69 12.99 2.20
C SER A 355 11.21 12.89 2.10
N GLU A 356 11.83 12.11 2.97
CA GLU A 356 13.26 11.81 2.93
C GLU A 356 13.64 10.97 1.72
N TYR A 357 12.76 10.05 1.29
CA TYR A 357 13.03 9.07 0.23
C TYR A 357 12.31 9.36 -1.08
N THR A 358 11.25 10.18 -1.07
CA THR A 358 10.46 10.50 -2.25
C THR A 358 10.74 11.90 -2.77
N MET A 359 10.47 12.15 -4.05
CA MET A 359 10.54 13.49 -4.64
C MET A 359 9.25 14.30 -4.46
N MET A 360 8.30 13.79 -3.66
CA MET A 360 7.03 14.48 -3.38
C MET A 360 7.25 15.76 -2.59
N THR A 361 6.54 16.81 -2.98
CA THR A 361 6.47 18.08 -2.25
C THR A 361 5.43 18.00 -1.11
N PRO A 362 5.47 18.90 -0.11
CA PRO A 362 4.41 18.99 0.90
C PRO A 362 3.01 19.17 0.30
N ALA A 363 2.90 19.87 -0.84
CA ALA A 363 1.63 20.04 -1.56
C ALA A 363 1.14 18.72 -2.18
N ASP A 364 2.04 17.84 -2.63
CA ASP A 364 1.68 16.52 -3.15
C ASP A 364 1.16 15.62 -2.02
N TYR A 365 1.81 15.59 -0.85
CA TYR A 365 1.31 14.86 0.32
C TYR A 365 -0.08 15.33 0.71
N ASN A 366 -0.30 16.64 0.86
CA ASN A 366 -1.60 17.21 1.22
C ASN A 366 -2.69 16.89 0.20
N PHE A 367 -2.35 16.85 -1.08
CA PHE A 367 -3.27 16.46 -2.14
C PHE A 367 -3.58 14.96 -2.07
N LEU A 368 -2.55 14.12 -2.09
CA LEU A 368 -2.70 12.66 -2.14
C LEU A 368 -3.41 12.10 -0.90
N GLU A 369 -3.14 12.62 0.30
CA GLU A 369 -3.85 12.24 1.53
C GLU A 369 -5.37 12.50 1.47
N ARG A 370 -5.83 13.43 0.64
CA ARG A 370 -7.25 13.72 0.44
C ARG A 370 -7.89 12.91 -0.69
N PHE A 371 -7.11 12.60 -1.72
CA PHE A 371 -7.61 11.98 -2.96
C PHE A 371 -7.31 10.49 -3.09
N LEU A 372 -6.37 9.93 -2.29
CA LEU A 372 -6.17 8.50 -2.19
C LEU A 372 -7.32 7.88 -1.39
N ASP A 373 -8.31 7.36 -2.10
CA ASP A 373 -9.38 6.53 -1.56
C ASP A 373 -9.06 5.03 -1.73
N ALA A 374 -9.97 4.17 -1.31
CA ALA A 374 -9.79 2.73 -1.41
C ALA A 374 -9.59 2.24 -2.85
N THR A 375 -10.20 2.88 -3.84
CA THR A 375 -10.05 2.50 -5.26
C THR A 375 -8.68 2.88 -5.80
N LYS A 376 -8.19 4.07 -5.46
CA LYS A 376 -6.88 4.56 -5.91
C LYS A 376 -5.72 3.94 -5.14
N SER A 377 -5.92 3.53 -3.89
CA SER A 377 -4.89 2.86 -3.09
C SER A 377 -4.50 1.48 -3.63
N ASN A 378 -5.25 0.93 -4.59
CA ASN A 378 -4.85 -0.25 -5.37
C ASN A 378 -3.48 -0.09 -6.06
N LEU A 379 -3.04 1.16 -6.32
CA LEU A 379 -1.74 1.43 -6.91
C LEU A 379 -0.55 0.85 -6.11
N PHE A 380 -0.71 0.61 -4.79
CA PHE A 380 0.33 0.02 -3.94
C PHE A 380 0.35 -1.51 -3.95
N PHE A 381 -0.69 -2.15 -4.51
CA PHE A 381 -0.89 -3.61 -4.46
C PHE A 381 -0.88 -4.26 -5.84
N ALA A 382 -0.75 -3.48 -6.91
CA ALA A 382 -0.75 -3.96 -8.28
C ALA A 382 0.65 -4.39 -8.75
N LYS A 383 0.72 -5.33 -9.70
CA LYS A 383 1.95 -5.71 -10.41
C LYS A 383 2.24 -4.82 -11.61
N GLY A 384 1.21 -4.18 -12.14
CA GLY A 384 1.27 -3.17 -13.19
C GLY A 384 0.14 -2.16 -12.99
N LEU A 385 0.33 -0.94 -13.47
CA LEU A 385 -0.61 0.16 -13.24
C LEU A 385 -0.93 0.88 -14.53
N ILE A 386 -2.22 1.10 -14.80
CA ILE A 386 -2.70 2.02 -15.84
C ILE A 386 -3.40 3.18 -15.13
N MET A 387 -2.86 4.39 -15.25
CA MET A 387 -3.50 5.60 -14.78
C MET A 387 -4.29 6.23 -15.91
N VAL A 388 -5.55 6.58 -15.64
CA VAL A 388 -6.46 7.21 -16.62
C VAL A 388 -7.09 8.47 -16.05
N GLU A 389 -7.53 9.40 -16.92
CA GLU A 389 -8.07 10.68 -16.50
C GLU A 389 -9.55 10.63 -16.13
N GLY A 390 -10.32 9.68 -16.68
CA GLY A 390 -11.76 9.67 -16.52
C GLY A 390 -12.39 8.29 -16.45
N ASP A 391 -13.72 8.28 -16.31
CA ASP A 391 -14.50 7.05 -16.20
C ASP A 391 -14.64 6.35 -17.56
N ALA A 392 -14.56 7.06 -18.67
CA ALA A 392 -14.62 6.48 -20.00
C ALA A 392 -13.45 5.51 -20.25
N GLU A 393 -12.24 5.96 -19.98
CA GLU A 393 -11.04 5.13 -20.06
C GLU A 393 -11.08 3.98 -19.06
N ASN A 394 -11.55 4.25 -17.84
CA ASN A 394 -11.64 3.24 -16.78
C ASN A 394 -12.56 2.06 -17.19
N LEU A 395 -13.57 2.31 -18.02
CA LEU A 395 -14.47 1.29 -18.59
C LEU A 395 -13.92 0.66 -19.86
N LEU A 396 -13.33 1.45 -20.76
CA LEU A 396 -12.89 0.97 -22.08
C LEU A 396 -11.58 0.19 -22.02
N ILE A 397 -10.62 0.59 -21.19
CA ILE A 397 -9.31 -0.06 -21.15
C ILE A 397 -9.40 -1.56 -20.77
N PRO A 398 -10.16 -1.98 -19.76
CA PRO A 398 -10.36 -3.41 -19.49
C PRO A 398 -11.01 -4.17 -20.63
N ALA A 399 -12.00 -3.55 -21.32
CA ALA A 399 -12.68 -4.14 -22.47
C ALA A 399 -11.72 -4.34 -23.66
N ILE A 400 -10.90 -3.34 -23.96
CA ILE A 400 -9.87 -3.43 -25.01
C ILE A 400 -8.83 -4.48 -24.65
N ALA A 401 -8.38 -4.51 -23.39
CA ALA A 401 -7.41 -5.50 -22.92
C ALA A 401 -7.94 -6.93 -23.06
N GLN A 402 -9.21 -7.17 -22.71
CA GLN A 402 -9.87 -8.45 -22.90
C GLN A 402 -9.96 -8.83 -24.39
N LEU A 403 -10.30 -7.87 -25.26
CA LEU A 403 -10.40 -8.07 -26.71
C LEU A 403 -9.08 -8.51 -27.34
N ILE A 404 -7.96 -7.88 -26.94
CA ILE A 404 -6.62 -8.22 -27.46
C ILE A 404 -6.00 -9.46 -26.78
N GLY A 405 -6.73 -10.11 -25.86
CA GLY A 405 -6.25 -11.30 -25.14
C GLY A 405 -5.26 -11.00 -24.03
N LYS A 406 -5.30 -9.80 -23.46
CA LYS A 406 -4.47 -9.32 -22.34
C LYS A 406 -5.33 -8.95 -21.14
N ASN A 407 -6.08 -9.93 -20.61
CA ASN A 407 -6.95 -9.71 -19.47
C ASN A 407 -6.14 -9.16 -18.27
N LEU A 408 -6.41 -7.92 -17.85
CA LEU A 408 -5.63 -7.20 -16.85
C LEU A 408 -5.55 -7.94 -15.50
N HIS A 409 -6.63 -8.65 -15.12
CA HIS A 409 -6.64 -9.42 -13.86
C HIS A 409 -5.63 -10.56 -13.85
N GLU A 410 -5.38 -11.21 -14.99
CA GLU A 410 -4.41 -12.30 -15.11
C GLU A 410 -2.97 -11.81 -14.92
N TYR A 411 -2.71 -10.54 -15.24
CA TYR A 411 -1.41 -9.90 -15.09
C TYR A 411 -1.27 -9.11 -13.77
N GLY A 412 -2.31 -9.08 -12.91
CA GLY A 412 -2.31 -8.29 -11.70
C GLY A 412 -2.25 -6.78 -11.94
N VAL A 413 -2.75 -6.33 -13.11
CA VAL A 413 -2.76 -4.91 -13.50
C VAL A 413 -4.02 -4.23 -12.95
N SER A 414 -3.85 -3.07 -12.32
CA SER A 414 -4.95 -2.22 -11.87
C SER A 414 -5.08 -0.99 -12.76
N VAL A 415 -6.33 -0.64 -13.11
CA VAL A 415 -6.67 0.66 -13.72
C VAL A 415 -7.09 1.61 -12.62
N VAL A 416 -6.49 2.80 -12.58
CA VAL A 416 -6.75 3.82 -11.56
C VAL A 416 -7.16 5.13 -12.22
N ASN A 417 -8.41 5.52 -12.02
CA ASN A 417 -8.91 6.83 -12.43
C ASN A 417 -8.38 7.91 -11.46
N VAL A 418 -7.49 8.78 -11.94
CA VAL A 418 -6.87 9.85 -11.14
C VAL A 418 -7.68 11.16 -11.15
N GLY A 419 -8.72 11.24 -11.97
CA GLY A 419 -9.60 12.41 -12.08
C GLY A 419 -8.88 13.66 -12.60
N SER A 420 -8.75 13.79 -13.92
CA SER A 420 -8.07 14.90 -14.60
C SER A 420 -6.53 14.75 -14.73
N THR A 421 -5.85 15.82 -15.12
CA THR A 421 -4.38 15.89 -15.27
C THR A 421 -3.58 15.74 -13.97
N ALA A 422 -4.23 15.31 -12.86
CA ALA A 422 -3.60 15.10 -11.57
C ALA A 422 -2.59 13.94 -11.54
N TYR A 423 -2.49 13.14 -12.62
CA TYR A 423 -1.55 12.02 -12.72
C TYR A 423 -0.11 12.41 -12.36
N LYS A 424 0.32 13.66 -12.61
CA LYS A 424 1.65 14.16 -12.25
C LYS A 424 1.94 14.01 -10.75
N ARG A 425 0.94 14.23 -9.88
CA ARG A 425 1.07 14.07 -8.42
C ARG A 425 1.15 12.60 -8.02
N TYR A 426 0.39 11.72 -8.70
CA TYR A 426 0.47 10.27 -8.48
C TYR A 426 1.81 9.70 -8.96
N VAL A 427 2.36 10.19 -10.06
CA VAL A 427 3.68 9.81 -10.57
C VAL A 427 4.79 10.16 -9.57
N SER A 428 4.66 11.26 -8.82
CA SER A 428 5.66 11.65 -7.82
C SER A 428 5.83 10.64 -6.67
N ILE A 429 4.81 9.77 -6.43
CA ILE A 429 4.88 8.64 -5.48
C ILE A 429 6.04 7.71 -5.86
N PHE A 430 6.23 7.47 -7.17
CA PHE A 430 7.19 6.52 -7.71
C PHE A 430 8.56 7.15 -8.01
N LYS A 431 8.70 8.48 -7.89
CA LYS A 431 9.97 9.19 -8.06
C LYS A 431 10.73 9.26 -6.74
N ARG A 432 11.96 8.78 -6.75
CA ARG A 432 12.72 8.57 -5.52
C ARG A 432 14.03 9.37 -5.48
N LYS A 433 14.44 9.76 -4.25
CA LYS A 433 15.71 10.43 -3.96
C LYS A 433 16.85 9.44 -3.70
N ASP A 434 16.51 8.22 -3.27
CA ASP A 434 17.48 7.18 -2.86
C ASP A 434 18.02 6.34 -4.03
N GLY A 435 17.70 6.72 -5.28
CA GLY A 435 18.15 6.00 -6.48
C GLY A 435 17.47 4.65 -6.72
N LYS A 436 16.58 4.19 -5.84
CA LYS A 436 15.80 2.98 -6.06
C LYS A 436 14.70 3.24 -7.09
N SER A 437 14.30 2.19 -7.80
CA SER A 437 13.20 2.25 -8.76
C SER A 437 12.18 1.17 -8.47
N PHE A 438 10.90 1.54 -8.50
CA PHE A 438 9.82 0.56 -8.48
C PHE A 438 9.89 -0.27 -9.75
N ARG A 439 9.97 -1.59 -9.61
CA ARG A 439 10.02 -2.52 -10.77
C ARG A 439 8.67 -2.76 -11.43
N MET A 440 7.65 -2.03 -11.01
CA MET A 440 6.31 -2.10 -11.55
C MET A 440 6.18 -1.24 -12.80
N PRO A 441 5.74 -1.78 -13.96
CA PRO A 441 5.47 -0.99 -15.14
C PRO A 441 4.21 -0.14 -14.94
N ILE A 442 4.30 1.14 -15.29
CA ILE A 442 3.21 2.10 -15.16
C ILE A 442 2.94 2.73 -16.52
N ALA A 443 1.72 2.60 -17.01
CA ALA A 443 1.22 3.32 -18.18
C ALA A 443 0.31 4.45 -17.71
N ILE A 444 0.47 5.63 -18.31
CA ILE A 444 -0.41 6.77 -18.13
C ILE A 444 -1.11 6.99 -19.48
N ILE A 445 -2.43 6.95 -19.48
CA ILE A 445 -3.24 7.31 -20.63
C ILE A 445 -3.86 8.66 -20.32
N SER A 446 -3.53 9.66 -21.10
CA SER A 446 -3.94 11.04 -20.89
C SER A 446 -4.35 11.66 -22.21
N ASP A 447 -5.29 12.59 -22.18
CA ASP A 447 -5.69 13.35 -23.36
C ASP A 447 -4.60 14.37 -23.76
N LEU A 448 -4.47 14.63 -25.05
CA LEU A 448 -3.58 15.67 -25.53
C LEU A 448 -4.18 17.05 -25.33
N ASP A 449 -5.52 17.16 -25.22
CA ASP A 449 -6.28 18.39 -25.00
C ASP A 449 -5.99 19.51 -26.01
N ILE A 450 -5.65 19.15 -27.23
CA ILE A 450 -5.52 20.08 -28.33
C ILE A 450 -6.66 19.83 -29.30
N ARG A 451 -7.59 20.76 -29.30
CA ARG A 451 -8.81 20.64 -30.10
C ARG A 451 -8.49 20.47 -31.58
N ALA A 452 -9.22 19.61 -32.26
CA ALA A 452 -9.11 19.44 -33.69
C ALA A 452 -9.47 20.75 -34.43
N LEU A 453 -8.91 20.95 -35.63
CA LEU A 453 -9.11 22.18 -36.38
C LEU A 453 -10.59 22.35 -36.75
N GLU A 454 -11.28 21.29 -37.03
CA GLU A 454 -12.71 21.22 -37.37
C GLU A 454 -13.61 21.75 -36.24
N TYR A 455 -13.13 21.75 -35.00
CA TYR A 455 -13.83 22.37 -33.87
C TYR A 455 -14.03 23.88 -34.04
N TYR A 456 -13.16 24.56 -34.78
CA TYR A 456 -13.13 26.01 -34.98
C TYR A 456 -13.83 26.42 -36.29
N ASP A 457 -14.87 25.72 -36.71
CA ASP A 457 -15.59 26.02 -37.93
C ASP A 457 -16.00 27.52 -37.97
N GLU A 458 -15.61 28.23 -39.03
CA GLU A 458 -15.90 29.63 -39.23
C GLU A 458 -17.39 29.94 -39.41
N SER A 459 -18.20 28.94 -39.78
CA SER A 459 -19.66 29.08 -39.93
C SER A 459 -20.40 29.23 -38.62
N SER A 460 -19.84 28.83 -37.49
CA SER A 460 -20.45 29.00 -36.17
C SER A 460 -20.05 30.34 -35.55
N LYS A 461 -21.03 31.17 -35.24
CA LYS A 461 -20.84 32.56 -34.73
C LYS A 461 -19.94 32.68 -33.49
N ASP A 462 -19.66 31.59 -32.78
CA ASP A 462 -18.93 31.55 -31.52
C ASP A 462 -17.54 30.92 -31.61
N ARG A 463 -17.13 30.43 -32.79
CA ARG A 463 -15.91 29.63 -32.95
C ARG A 463 -14.99 30.18 -34.03
N LYS A 464 -14.43 31.36 -33.78
CA LYS A 464 -13.37 31.88 -34.66
C LYS A 464 -12.11 31.02 -34.55
N LEU A 465 -11.47 30.80 -35.69
CA LEU A 465 -10.17 30.16 -35.76
C LEU A 465 -9.18 30.92 -34.86
N PRO A 466 -8.57 30.27 -33.88
CA PRO A 466 -7.64 30.97 -33.00
C PRO A 466 -6.41 31.41 -33.75
N LYS A 467 -5.83 32.54 -33.32
CA LYS A 467 -4.52 32.97 -33.77
C LYS A 467 -3.49 32.61 -32.73
N VAL A 468 -2.34 32.18 -33.16
CA VAL A 468 -1.24 31.77 -32.29
C VAL A 468 0.02 32.54 -32.56
N TRP A 469 0.89 32.66 -31.56
CA TRP A 469 2.24 33.18 -31.75
C TRP A 469 3.20 32.03 -32.01
N LEU A 470 3.97 32.12 -33.09
CA LEU A 470 5.02 31.15 -33.37
C LEU A 470 6.38 31.64 -32.84
N LYS A 471 7.12 30.78 -32.22
CA LYS A 471 8.47 31.09 -31.72
C LYS A 471 9.36 31.60 -32.83
N SER A 472 9.29 31.02 -34.05
CA SER A 472 10.06 31.46 -35.21
C SER A 472 9.84 32.92 -35.64
N THR A 473 8.67 33.52 -35.30
CA THR A 473 8.38 34.91 -35.53
C THR A 473 8.75 35.84 -34.37
N LEU A 474 9.09 35.28 -33.21
CA LEU A 474 9.37 35.94 -31.92
C LEU A 474 10.78 35.66 -31.42
N GLU A 475 11.56 34.89 -32.16
CA GLU A 475 12.97 34.66 -31.87
C GLU A 475 13.74 35.92 -31.59
N PRO A 476 14.50 36.43 -31.46
CA PRO A 476 15.49 36.71 -30.44
C PRO A 476 14.93 37.26 -29.12
N GLU A 477 13.71 37.84 -29.14
CA GLU A 477 13.09 38.41 -27.94
C GLU A 477 12.70 37.33 -26.92
N LEU A 478 12.15 36.20 -27.40
CA LEU A 478 11.83 35.07 -26.55
C LEU A 478 13.07 34.32 -26.06
N GLU A 479 14.12 34.26 -26.86
CA GLU A 479 15.38 33.66 -26.46
C GLU A 479 16.06 34.47 -25.33
N ALA A 480 15.96 35.79 -25.36
CA ALA A 480 16.43 36.65 -24.31
C ALA A 480 15.63 36.43 -23.00
N ILE A 481 14.32 36.36 -23.10
CA ILE A 481 13.44 36.08 -21.95
C ILE A 481 13.70 34.69 -21.40
N SER A 482 13.86 33.66 -22.25
CA SER A 482 14.15 32.29 -21.88
C SER A 482 15.47 32.18 -21.11
N LYS A 483 16.52 32.85 -21.52
CA LYS A 483 17.82 32.89 -20.83
C LYS A 483 17.76 33.61 -19.48
N GLU A 484 17.00 34.70 -19.36
CA GLU A 484 16.80 35.40 -18.07
C GLU A 484 16.02 34.55 -17.05
N VAL A 485 15.15 33.65 -17.55
CA VAL A 485 14.29 32.82 -16.75
C VAL A 485 14.94 31.47 -16.47
N ASP A 486 16.15 31.19 -17.01
CA ASP A 486 16.85 29.91 -16.94
C ASP A 486 15.99 28.74 -17.42
N TYR A 487 15.43 28.89 -18.62
CA TYR A 487 14.40 28.03 -19.18
C TYR A 487 14.87 27.39 -20.49
N GLU A 488 15.36 26.21 -20.44
CA GLU A 488 15.96 25.51 -21.60
C GLU A 488 14.96 25.03 -22.67
N HIS A 489 13.66 24.88 -22.31
CA HIS A 489 12.67 24.21 -23.17
C HIS A 489 11.35 24.95 -23.23
N MET A 490 11.33 26.09 -23.90
CA MET A 490 10.09 26.78 -24.23
C MET A 490 9.34 26.13 -25.41
N SER A 491 8.00 26.05 -25.31
CA SER A 491 7.15 25.70 -26.45
C SER A 491 7.48 26.54 -27.69
N THR A 492 7.32 25.95 -28.85
CA THR A 492 7.58 26.65 -30.13
C THR A 492 6.43 27.60 -30.54
N SER A 493 5.29 27.52 -29.85
CA SER A 493 4.10 28.33 -30.13
C SER A 493 3.23 28.50 -28.89
N PHE A 494 2.47 29.62 -28.86
CA PHE A 494 1.54 29.94 -27.77
C PHE A 494 0.22 30.42 -28.34
N SER A 495 -0.90 29.94 -27.77
CA SER A 495 -2.24 30.41 -28.13
C SER A 495 -2.66 31.66 -27.35
N SER A 496 -2.09 31.88 -26.17
CA SER A 496 -2.39 33.00 -25.31
C SER A 496 -1.21 33.36 -24.40
N ILE A 497 -1.19 34.59 -23.90
CA ILE A 497 -0.23 35.03 -22.87
C ILE A 497 -0.38 34.17 -21.61
N SER A 498 -1.61 33.78 -21.25
CA SER A 498 -1.89 32.96 -20.11
C SER A 498 -1.27 31.54 -20.21
N GLU A 499 -1.22 30.98 -21.42
CA GLU A 499 -0.56 29.70 -21.67
C GLU A 499 0.96 29.80 -21.43
N PHE A 500 1.57 30.87 -21.93
CA PHE A 500 3.00 31.15 -21.70
C PHE A 500 3.31 31.41 -20.21
N GLU A 501 2.46 32.17 -19.50
CA GLU A 501 2.58 32.36 -18.05
C GLU A 501 2.51 31.05 -17.29
N SER A 502 1.58 30.15 -17.67
CA SER A 502 1.42 28.83 -17.07
C SER A 502 2.66 27.98 -17.29
N GLU A 503 3.22 28.00 -18.49
CA GLU A 503 4.43 27.27 -18.82
C GLU A 503 5.62 27.75 -17.96
N ILE A 504 5.84 29.06 -17.82
CA ILE A 504 6.87 29.60 -16.94
C ILE A 504 6.63 29.23 -15.46
N ARG A 505 5.39 29.31 -14.99
CA ARG A 505 5.07 28.96 -13.58
C ARG A 505 5.33 27.50 -13.27
N THR A 506 5.15 26.60 -14.22
CA THR A 506 5.38 25.17 -14.04
C THR A 506 6.86 24.85 -13.76
N TYR A 507 7.77 25.66 -14.28
CA TYR A 507 9.22 25.42 -14.17
C TYR A 507 9.93 26.25 -13.08
N LYS A 508 9.29 27.26 -12.50
CA LYS A 508 9.85 28.07 -11.40
C LYS A 508 9.08 27.87 -10.09
N THR A 509 9.31 26.78 -9.42
CA THR A 509 8.71 26.53 -8.11
C THR A 509 9.48 27.10 -6.92
N GLU A 510 10.73 27.57 -7.07
CA GLU A 510 11.54 27.90 -5.89
C GLU A 510 12.20 29.30 -5.85
N GLN A 511 12.16 30.07 -6.91
CA GLN A 511 12.70 31.45 -6.86
C GLN A 511 11.68 32.46 -7.37
N PHE A 512 10.80 32.88 -6.47
CA PHE A 512 9.92 34.02 -6.68
C PHE A 512 10.74 35.34 -6.89
N LYS A 513 11.28 35.52 -8.07
CA LYS A 513 11.59 36.84 -8.56
C LYS A 513 10.41 37.36 -9.39
N PRO A 514 10.16 38.67 -9.41
CA PRO A 514 8.86 39.22 -9.82
C PRO A 514 8.52 38.81 -11.25
N VAL A 515 7.62 37.87 -11.40
CA VAL A 515 7.00 37.45 -12.66
C VAL A 515 6.31 38.65 -13.36
N GLY A 516 5.94 39.70 -12.63
CA GLY A 516 5.26 40.87 -13.16
C GLY A 516 6.04 41.62 -14.22
N THR A 517 7.31 41.89 -14.03
CA THR A 517 8.16 42.59 -15.01
C THR A 517 8.43 41.74 -16.25
N THR A 518 8.54 40.42 -16.08
CA THR A 518 8.70 39.50 -17.21
C THR A 518 7.42 39.41 -18.02
N ILE A 519 6.25 39.35 -17.37
CA ILE A 519 4.93 39.35 -18.03
C ILE A 519 4.68 40.65 -18.83
N GLU A 520 5.01 41.82 -18.28
CA GLU A 520 4.86 43.08 -19.00
C GLU A 520 5.77 43.15 -20.23
N ARG A 521 6.99 42.68 -20.11
CA ARG A 521 7.93 42.56 -21.22
C ARG A 521 7.43 41.58 -22.29
N MET A 522 6.83 40.46 -21.89
CA MET A 522 6.21 39.49 -22.79
C MET A 522 5.00 40.09 -23.53
N LYS A 523 4.15 40.83 -22.86
CA LYS A 523 3.03 41.52 -23.49
C LYS A 523 3.50 42.50 -24.61
N SER A 524 4.68 43.09 -24.47
CA SER A 524 5.25 43.93 -25.49
C SER A 524 5.83 43.16 -26.68
N VAL A 525 6.30 41.93 -26.45
CA VAL A 525 6.85 41.02 -27.48
C VAL A 525 5.74 40.29 -28.22
N LEU A 526 4.69 39.84 -27.49
CA LEU A 526 3.53 39.14 -28.02
C LEU A 526 2.47 40.15 -28.49
N SER A 527 2.78 40.95 -29.50
CA SER A 527 1.83 41.89 -30.10
C SER A 527 0.84 41.17 -31.02
N GLU A 528 -0.40 41.68 -31.10
CA GLU A 528 -1.47 41.09 -31.90
C GLU A 528 -1.14 40.94 -33.40
N ASP A 529 -0.32 41.83 -33.94
CA ASP A 529 0.15 41.75 -35.32
C ASP A 529 1.10 40.58 -35.62
N LYS A 530 1.69 40.00 -34.59
CA LYS A 530 2.54 38.82 -34.71
C LYS A 530 1.76 37.50 -34.58
N LYS A 531 0.47 37.53 -34.30
CA LYS A 531 -0.40 36.34 -34.30
C LYS A 531 -0.74 35.92 -35.71
N ILE A 532 -0.59 34.63 -35.98
CA ILE A 532 -0.99 34.00 -37.24
C ILE A 532 -2.20 33.09 -37.03
N PRO A 533 -3.05 32.95 -38.08
CA PRO A 533 -4.17 31.99 -38.02
C PRO A 533 -3.66 30.56 -37.79
N LEU A 534 -4.36 29.81 -36.93
CA LEU A 534 -4.09 28.40 -36.72
C LEU A 534 -4.48 27.62 -37.99
N ASP A 535 -3.55 26.82 -38.51
CA ASP A 535 -3.77 25.85 -39.56
C ASP A 535 -3.34 24.43 -39.11
N GLU A 536 -3.51 23.45 -39.96
CA GLU A 536 -3.22 22.06 -39.60
C GLU A 536 -1.72 21.78 -39.42
N GLU A 537 -0.86 22.51 -40.13
CA GLU A 537 0.59 22.36 -40.00
C GLU A 537 1.07 22.89 -38.63
N ILE A 538 0.62 24.09 -38.28
CA ILE A 538 0.90 24.69 -36.96
C ILE A 538 0.33 23.82 -35.84
N LEU A 539 -0.90 23.34 -35.99
CA LEU A 539 -1.58 22.50 -35.01
C LEU A 539 -0.81 21.19 -34.79
N THR A 540 -0.31 20.59 -35.87
CA THR A 540 0.52 19.39 -35.79
C THR A 540 1.83 19.64 -35.04
N GLN A 541 2.46 20.78 -35.26
CA GLN A 541 3.68 21.18 -34.54
C GLN A 541 3.38 21.39 -33.04
N ILE A 542 2.29 22.07 -32.69
CA ILE A 542 1.84 22.28 -31.30
C ILE A 542 1.61 20.94 -30.59
N ARG A 543 0.94 19.99 -31.26
CA ARG A 543 0.72 18.64 -30.72
C ARG A 543 2.03 17.93 -30.42
N LYS A 544 2.96 17.98 -31.36
CA LYS A 544 4.29 17.37 -31.23
C LYS A 544 5.08 17.95 -30.05
N ASP A 545 5.09 19.27 -29.92
CA ASP A 545 5.81 19.96 -28.85
C ASP A 545 5.20 19.63 -27.48
N LYS A 546 3.87 19.66 -27.37
CA LYS A 546 3.15 19.30 -26.14
C LYS A 546 3.43 17.84 -25.74
N THR A 547 3.44 16.92 -26.71
CA THR A 547 3.79 15.51 -26.49
C THR A 547 5.19 15.39 -25.91
N ILE A 548 6.20 16.01 -26.53
CA ILE A 548 7.59 15.97 -26.05
C ILE A 548 7.69 16.56 -24.62
N GLN A 549 7.01 17.67 -24.35
CA GLN A 549 7.00 18.30 -23.04
C GLN A 549 6.39 17.39 -21.96
N ILE A 550 5.25 16.77 -22.26
CA ILE A 550 4.59 15.85 -21.34
C ILE A 550 5.47 14.63 -21.08
N GLU A 551 6.04 14.02 -22.12
CA GLU A 551 6.94 12.87 -22.00
C GLU A 551 8.16 13.19 -21.12
N LYS A 552 8.82 14.33 -21.32
CA LYS A 552 9.96 14.76 -20.50
C LYS A 552 9.63 14.92 -19.02
N THR A 553 8.43 15.42 -18.70
CA THR A 553 8.03 15.69 -17.32
C THR A 553 7.54 14.46 -16.58
N THR A 554 7.07 13.44 -17.32
CA THR A 554 6.38 12.26 -16.74
C THR A 554 7.22 11.01 -16.81
N SER A 555 7.99 10.79 -17.86
CA SER A 555 8.69 9.53 -18.10
C SER A 555 9.85 9.30 -17.13
N VAL A 556 9.85 8.10 -16.54
CA VAL A 556 10.94 7.48 -15.80
C VAL A 556 11.05 6.07 -16.37
N ASP A 557 12.11 5.33 -16.13
CA ASP A 557 12.37 4.02 -16.76
C ASP A 557 11.16 3.06 -16.77
N THR A 558 10.38 3.03 -15.70
CA THR A 558 9.20 2.16 -15.55
C THR A 558 7.87 2.85 -15.84
N ILE A 559 7.87 4.18 -16.05
CA ILE A 559 6.66 4.99 -16.24
C ILE A 559 6.66 5.54 -17.67
N LYS A 560 5.62 5.21 -18.44
CA LYS A 560 5.43 5.73 -19.78
C LYS A 560 4.06 6.36 -19.92
N ILE A 561 4.01 7.48 -20.65
CA ILE A 561 2.76 8.13 -21.02
C ILE A 561 2.39 7.77 -22.46
N PHE A 562 1.11 7.56 -22.68
CA PHE A 562 0.51 7.23 -23.95
C PHE A 562 -0.58 8.26 -24.27
N LEU A 563 -0.38 9.00 -25.32
CA LEU A 563 -1.22 10.14 -25.70
C LEU A 563 -1.94 9.84 -27.00
N PRO A 564 -3.17 10.33 -27.18
CA PRO A 564 -3.85 10.34 -28.47
C PRO A 564 -3.08 11.18 -29.50
N LYS A 565 -3.32 10.91 -30.76
CA LYS A 565 -2.63 11.58 -31.86
C LYS A 565 -3.10 13.04 -32.04
N ALA A 566 -4.37 13.28 -31.80
CA ALA A 566 -4.98 14.58 -32.05
C ALA A 566 -5.56 15.24 -30.78
N TRP A 567 -6.61 14.70 -30.17
CA TRP A 567 -7.35 15.44 -29.14
C TRP A 567 -7.65 14.59 -27.88
N THR A 568 -8.80 13.86 -27.88
CA THR A 568 -9.26 13.01 -26.76
C THR A 568 -9.48 11.59 -27.22
N LEU A 569 -9.60 10.65 -26.27
CA LEU A 569 -9.90 9.25 -26.56
C LEU A 569 -11.10 9.10 -27.48
N GLU A 570 -12.21 9.74 -27.18
CA GLU A 570 -13.45 9.57 -27.92
C GLU A 570 -13.34 10.18 -29.32
N TYR A 571 -12.59 11.29 -29.49
CA TYR A 571 -12.33 11.86 -30.80
C TYR A 571 -11.50 10.91 -31.67
N GLU A 572 -10.48 10.27 -31.08
CA GLU A 572 -9.67 9.30 -31.83
C GLU A 572 -10.49 8.08 -32.28
N ILE A 573 -11.42 7.59 -31.43
CA ILE A 573 -12.34 6.53 -31.82
C ILE A 573 -13.28 7.01 -32.95
N ALA A 574 -13.79 8.26 -32.85
CA ALA A 574 -14.60 8.85 -33.92
C ALA A 574 -13.85 8.99 -35.25
N ASN A 575 -12.52 9.21 -35.18
CA ASN A 575 -11.62 9.35 -36.34
C ASN A 575 -10.92 8.03 -36.75
N SER A 576 -11.46 6.89 -36.30
CA SER A 576 -10.91 5.56 -36.58
C SER A 576 -11.89 4.66 -37.29
N GLY A 577 -11.47 3.43 -37.65
CA GLY A 577 -12.36 2.41 -38.18
C GLY A 577 -13.52 1.98 -37.26
N LEU A 578 -13.51 2.41 -35.98
CA LEU A 578 -14.55 2.09 -34.99
C LEU A 578 -15.61 3.19 -34.80
N TYR A 579 -15.58 4.24 -35.64
CA TYR A 579 -16.51 5.38 -35.52
C TYR A 579 -17.99 4.99 -35.53
N LYS A 580 -18.40 3.96 -36.26
CA LYS A 580 -19.79 3.50 -36.27
C LYS A 580 -20.23 2.93 -34.91
N LEU A 581 -19.35 2.17 -34.25
CA LEU A 581 -19.62 1.63 -32.92
C LEU A 581 -19.77 2.79 -31.91
N LEU A 582 -18.89 3.77 -31.95
CA LEU A 582 -18.98 4.94 -31.09
C LEU A 582 -20.27 5.74 -31.37
N ALA A 583 -20.59 6.00 -32.64
CA ALA A 583 -21.81 6.72 -33.01
C ALA A 583 -23.09 5.97 -32.53
N THR A 584 -23.07 4.64 -32.60
CA THR A 584 -24.18 3.84 -32.07
C THR A 584 -24.24 3.94 -30.55
N ALA A 585 -23.13 3.82 -29.84
CA ALA A 585 -23.08 3.95 -28.39
C ALA A 585 -23.56 5.34 -27.90
N ILE A 586 -23.19 6.40 -28.62
CA ILE A 586 -23.69 7.77 -28.36
C ILE A 586 -25.22 7.83 -28.52
N ASN A 587 -25.75 7.26 -29.59
CA ASN A 587 -27.19 7.25 -29.83
C ASN A 587 -27.94 6.41 -28.78
N VAL A 588 -27.37 5.30 -28.32
CA VAL A 588 -27.92 4.49 -27.23
C VAL A 588 -27.94 5.26 -25.92
N ALA A 589 -26.83 5.91 -25.57
CA ALA A 589 -26.75 6.74 -24.37
C ALA A 589 -27.70 7.95 -24.42
N HIS A 590 -27.89 8.53 -25.61
CA HIS A 590 -28.89 9.57 -25.83
C HIS A 590 -30.33 9.04 -25.65
N TYR A 591 -30.65 7.85 -26.19
CA TYR A 591 -31.95 7.19 -26.02
C TYR A 591 -32.24 6.92 -24.55
N GLU A 592 -31.30 6.36 -23.79
CA GLU A 592 -31.42 6.11 -22.35
C GLU A 592 -31.71 7.42 -21.60
N LYS A 593 -30.96 8.49 -21.86
CA LYS A 593 -31.19 9.81 -21.25
C LYS A 593 -32.60 10.37 -21.55
N LYS A 594 -33.07 10.14 -22.78
CA LYS A 594 -34.40 10.64 -23.23
C LYS A 594 -35.55 9.82 -22.69
N TYR A 595 -35.35 8.56 -22.45
CA TYR A 595 -36.41 7.61 -22.02
C TYR A 595 -35.94 6.80 -20.80
N PRO A 596 -35.72 7.43 -19.65
CA PRO A 596 -35.13 6.78 -18.47
C PRO A 596 -35.98 5.65 -17.89
N GLU A 597 -37.29 5.64 -18.18
CA GLU A 597 -38.23 4.59 -17.77
C GLU A 597 -38.24 3.37 -18.70
N LYS A 598 -37.56 3.42 -19.84
CA LYS A 598 -37.50 2.33 -20.83
C LYS A 598 -36.19 1.60 -20.77
N GLU A 599 -36.26 0.29 -20.68
CA GLU A 599 -35.06 -0.56 -20.77
C GLU A 599 -34.48 -0.49 -22.19
N VAL A 600 -33.16 -0.34 -22.27
CA VAL A 600 -32.41 -0.42 -23.52
C VAL A 600 -32.24 -1.90 -23.91
N THR A 601 -33.06 -2.34 -24.86
CA THR A 601 -33.01 -3.72 -25.37
C THR A 601 -32.05 -3.88 -26.55
N ASN A 602 -31.59 -5.10 -26.78
CA ASN A 602 -30.76 -5.43 -27.96
C ASN A 602 -31.41 -5.03 -29.28
N LYS A 603 -32.77 -5.06 -29.35
CA LYS A 603 -33.53 -4.62 -30.51
C LYS A 603 -33.34 -3.12 -30.78
N ILE A 604 -33.40 -2.29 -29.73
CA ILE A 604 -33.22 -0.84 -29.85
C ILE A 604 -31.79 -0.53 -30.30
N ILE A 605 -30.79 -1.23 -29.74
CA ILE A 605 -29.39 -1.06 -30.13
C ILE A 605 -29.19 -1.38 -31.62
N MET A 606 -29.84 -2.46 -32.11
CA MET A 606 -29.78 -2.83 -33.53
C MET A 606 -30.48 -1.83 -34.46
N GLU A 607 -31.65 -1.31 -34.07
CA GLU A 607 -32.32 -0.26 -34.82
C GLU A 607 -31.46 1.02 -34.95
N LEU A 608 -30.77 1.40 -33.88
CA LEU A 608 -29.85 2.54 -33.88
C LEU A 608 -28.59 2.26 -34.73
N TRP A 609 -28.05 1.04 -34.65
CA TRP A 609 -26.96 0.57 -35.51
C TRP A 609 -27.31 0.62 -37.00
N GLU A 610 -28.48 0.12 -37.40
CA GLU A 610 -28.98 0.16 -38.78
C GLU A 610 -29.10 1.61 -39.27
N GLY A 611 -29.59 2.54 -38.40
CA GLY A 611 -29.64 3.95 -38.72
C GLY A 611 -28.25 4.57 -39.01
N ILE A 612 -27.23 4.16 -38.27
CA ILE A 612 -25.83 4.59 -38.49
C ILE A 612 -25.30 4.00 -39.81
N ASN A 613 -25.60 2.74 -40.15
CA ASN A 613 -25.18 2.14 -41.40
C ASN A 613 -25.84 2.73 -42.64
N ILE A 614 -27.08 3.21 -42.50
CA ILE A 614 -27.75 3.97 -43.60
C ILE A 614 -27.03 5.31 -43.81
N ARG A 615 -26.63 5.99 -42.74
CA ARG A 615 -25.91 7.26 -42.82
C ARG A 615 -24.49 7.09 -43.39
N PHE A 616 -23.80 6.00 -43.00
CA PHE A 616 -22.44 5.71 -43.40
C PHE A 616 -22.38 4.32 -44.06
N PRO A 617 -22.43 4.22 -45.38
CA PRO A 617 -22.41 2.94 -46.09
C PRO A 617 -21.14 2.10 -45.79
N GLU A 618 -21.19 0.84 -46.22
CA GLU A 618 -20.03 -0.07 -46.06
C GLU A 618 -18.80 0.47 -46.85
N GLY A 619 -17.62 0.39 -46.24
CA GLY A 619 -16.39 0.91 -46.82
C GLY A 619 -16.16 2.42 -46.66
N HIS A 620 -17.13 3.17 -46.08
CA HIS A 620 -16.94 4.59 -45.76
C HIS A 620 -15.93 4.75 -44.62
N LEU A 621 -14.97 5.64 -44.79
CA LEU A 621 -14.08 6.12 -43.71
C LEU A 621 -14.49 7.54 -43.35
N PRO A 622 -14.55 7.91 -42.07
CA PRO A 622 -14.99 9.22 -41.68
C PRO A 622 -14.00 10.30 -42.12
N THR A 623 -14.52 11.40 -42.63
CA THR A 623 -13.74 12.62 -42.76
C THR A 623 -13.54 13.21 -41.36
N LYS A 624 -12.59 14.15 -41.21
CA LYS A 624 -12.35 14.83 -39.92
C LYS A 624 -13.58 15.59 -39.46
N ASP A 625 -14.32 16.23 -40.37
CA ASP A 625 -15.59 16.89 -40.06
C ASP A 625 -16.65 15.92 -39.54
N GLU A 626 -16.78 14.77 -40.18
CA GLU A 626 -17.71 13.72 -39.74
C GLU A 626 -17.30 13.14 -38.37
N ALA A 627 -16.01 12.92 -38.16
CA ALA A 627 -15.48 12.49 -36.85
C ALA A 627 -15.79 13.50 -35.74
N TYR A 628 -15.63 14.80 -36.04
CA TYR A 628 -15.99 15.85 -35.11
C TYR A 628 -17.51 15.88 -34.83
N GLU A 629 -18.36 15.78 -35.84
CA GLU A 629 -19.82 15.76 -35.70
C GLU A 629 -20.29 14.55 -34.86
N ILE A 630 -19.65 13.40 -34.99
CA ILE A 630 -19.92 12.22 -34.15
C ILE A 630 -19.51 12.50 -32.70
N PHE A 631 -18.33 13.07 -32.48
CA PHE A 631 -17.80 13.37 -31.14
C PHE A 631 -18.54 14.52 -30.45
N ARG A 632 -19.09 15.49 -31.19
CA ARG A 632 -19.68 16.72 -30.65
C ARG A 632 -20.64 16.53 -29.48
N PRO A 633 -21.60 15.56 -29.48
CA PRO A 633 -22.52 15.36 -28.36
C PRO A 633 -21.83 15.04 -27.03
N LEU A 634 -20.65 14.39 -27.07
CA LEU A 634 -19.83 14.11 -25.91
C LEU A 634 -19.06 15.35 -25.44
N ASN A 635 -18.50 16.10 -26.40
CA ASN A 635 -17.77 17.34 -26.12
C ASN A 635 -18.68 18.41 -25.51
N ASP A 636 -19.89 18.57 -26.02
CA ASP A 636 -20.87 19.58 -25.55
C ASP A 636 -21.61 19.11 -24.26
N GLY A 637 -21.36 17.92 -23.76
CA GLY A 637 -22.01 17.35 -22.59
C GLY A 637 -23.50 16.99 -22.78
N THR A 638 -23.96 16.96 -24.04
CA THR A 638 -25.33 16.54 -24.39
C THR A 638 -25.57 15.09 -24.01
N VAL A 639 -24.54 14.26 -24.19
CA VAL A 639 -24.51 12.84 -23.84
C VAL A 639 -23.37 12.58 -22.85
N SER A 640 -23.60 11.63 -21.94
CA SER A 640 -22.57 11.24 -20.94
C SER A 640 -21.47 10.41 -21.56
N LYS A 641 -20.20 10.80 -21.37
CA LYS A 641 -19.03 10.02 -21.78
C LYS A 641 -18.98 8.65 -21.10
N ALA A 642 -19.25 8.57 -19.79
CA ALA A 642 -19.24 7.32 -19.05
C ALA A 642 -20.31 6.33 -19.52
N ILE A 643 -21.54 6.79 -19.77
CA ILE A 643 -22.63 5.92 -20.28
C ILE A 643 -22.31 5.47 -21.71
N THR A 644 -21.80 6.36 -22.54
CA THR A 644 -21.36 5.99 -23.91
C THR A 644 -20.25 4.93 -23.87
N ALA A 645 -19.27 5.11 -22.99
CA ALA A 645 -18.17 4.15 -22.82
C ALA A 645 -18.66 2.79 -22.32
N GLN A 646 -19.66 2.75 -21.44
CA GLN A 646 -20.30 1.52 -20.97
C GLN A 646 -20.91 0.72 -22.15
N TYR A 647 -21.70 1.37 -22.99
CA TYR A 647 -22.28 0.70 -24.17
C TYR A 647 -21.23 0.28 -25.17
N LEU A 648 -20.25 1.15 -25.43
CA LEU A 648 -19.15 0.84 -26.33
C LEU A 648 -18.31 -0.34 -25.83
N ALA A 649 -18.00 -0.41 -24.54
CA ALA A 649 -17.30 -1.53 -23.92
C ALA A 649 -18.08 -2.84 -24.09
N GLY A 650 -19.41 -2.84 -23.84
CA GLY A 650 -20.26 -4.01 -24.07
C GLY A 650 -20.30 -4.46 -25.52
N MET A 651 -20.26 -3.53 -26.49
CA MET A 651 -20.13 -3.87 -27.91
C MET A 651 -18.76 -4.47 -28.21
N ILE A 652 -17.67 -3.88 -27.73
CA ILE A 652 -16.29 -4.36 -27.93
C ILE A 652 -16.10 -5.77 -27.36
N THR A 653 -16.62 -6.02 -26.16
CA THR A 653 -16.52 -7.34 -25.50
C THR A 653 -17.45 -8.38 -26.14
N GLY A 654 -18.41 -7.94 -26.96
CA GLY A 654 -19.43 -8.79 -27.61
C GLY A 654 -20.55 -9.21 -26.67
N GLU A 655 -20.78 -8.48 -25.61
CA GLU A 655 -21.94 -8.62 -24.73
C GLU A 655 -23.19 -7.97 -25.37
N LEU A 656 -22.96 -6.91 -26.14
CA LEU A 656 -24.02 -6.15 -26.81
C LEU A 656 -23.90 -6.24 -28.36
N PRO A 657 -25.05 -6.08 -29.07
CA PRO A 657 -25.04 -5.89 -30.53
C PRO A 657 -24.25 -4.62 -30.92
N PRO A 658 -23.70 -4.56 -32.13
CA PRO A 658 -23.84 -5.50 -33.25
C PRO A 658 -22.92 -6.71 -33.21
N VAL A 659 -22.04 -6.80 -32.19
CA VAL A 659 -21.04 -7.86 -32.08
C VAL A 659 -21.63 -9.16 -31.55
N SER A 660 -22.47 -9.10 -30.51
CA SER A 660 -23.13 -10.28 -29.93
C SER A 660 -24.04 -11.03 -30.95
N ASN A 661 -24.55 -10.32 -31.94
CA ASN A 661 -25.39 -10.90 -33.01
C ASN A 661 -24.57 -11.34 -34.22
N GLY A 662 -23.26 -11.22 -34.20
CA GLY A 662 -22.37 -11.64 -35.29
C GLY A 662 -22.40 -10.72 -36.52
N VAL A 663 -22.97 -9.52 -36.45
CA VAL A 663 -22.99 -8.53 -37.54
C VAL A 663 -21.60 -7.93 -37.73
N ILE A 664 -20.84 -7.77 -36.63
CA ILE A 664 -19.42 -7.42 -36.67
C ILE A 664 -18.62 -8.51 -35.95
N ASN A 665 -17.51 -8.92 -36.59
CA ASN A 665 -16.59 -9.86 -35.95
C ASN A 665 -15.67 -9.13 -34.90
N LYS A 666 -15.48 -9.76 -33.75
CA LYS A 666 -14.52 -9.28 -32.74
C LYS A 666 -13.11 -9.17 -33.30
N ASP A 667 -12.69 -10.07 -34.17
CA ASP A 667 -11.36 -10.04 -34.76
C ASP A 667 -11.12 -8.79 -35.61
N THR A 668 -12.15 -8.30 -36.31
CA THR A 668 -12.07 -7.03 -37.06
C THR A 668 -11.89 -5.82 -36.10
N ILE A 669 -12.58 -5.82 -34.97
CA ILE A 669 -12.42 -4.74 -33.96
C ILE A 669 -11.01 -4.81 -33.37
N LYS A 670 -10.54 -6.01 -33.02
CA LYS A 670 -9.17 -6.25 -32.52
C LYS A 670 -8.14 -5.75 -33.51
N GLU A 671 -8.23 -6.16 -34.77
CA GLU A 671 -7.33 -5.73 -35.83
C GLU A 671 -7.31 -4.19 -35.96
N THR A 672 -8.47 -3.56 -35.88
CA THR A 672 -8.57 -2.09 -35.89
C THR A 672 -7.81 -1.45 -34.74
N PHE A 673 -7.95 -1.94 -33.48
CA PHE A 673 -7.17 -1.43 -32.37
C PHE A 673 -5.66 -1.61 -32.52
N GLU A 674 -5.24 -2.72 -33.13
CA GLU A 674 -3.83 -3.06 -33.35
C GLU A 674 -3.18 -2.29 -34.51
N THR A 675 -3.95 -1.93 -35.52
CA THR A 675 -3.43 -1.36 -36.79
C THR A 675 -3.73 0.11 -37.00
N ASP A 676 -4.85 0.63 -36.44
CA ASP A 676 -5.25 2.01 -36.61
C ASP A 676 -4.32 2.94 -35.77
N ASP A 677 -3.68 3.88 -36.45
CA ASP A 677 -2.72 4.82 -35.85
C ASP A 677 -3.34 5.72 -34.76
N ASN A 678 -4.66 5.94 -34.78
CA ASN A 678 -5.36 6.75 -33.80
C ASN A 678 -5.60 5.96 -32.50
N LEU A 679 -5.66 4.62 -32.57
CA LEU A 679 -6.01 3.75 -31.43
C LEU A 679 -4.83 2.97 -30.85
N LYS A 680 -3.76 2.85 -31.59
CA LYS A 680 -2.58 2.03 -31.26
C LYS A 680 -1.91 2.39 -29.94
N TYR A 681 -2.03 3.67 -29.50
CA TYR A 681 -1.48 4.10 -28.21
C TYR A 681 -2.14 3.38 -27.03
N LEU A 682 -3.43 3.02 -27.12
CA LEU A 682 -4.14 2.25 -26.10
C LEU A 682 -3.59 0.83 -25.99
N VAL A 683 -3.40 0.18 -27.12
CA VAL A 683 -2.81 -1.17 -27.18
C VAL A 683 -1.39 -1.14 -26.64
N ASN A 684 -0.60 -0.15 -27.00
CA ASN A 684 0.77 0.01 -26.52
C ASN A 684 0.82 0.24 -24.99
N ALA A 685 -0.15 0.97 -24.43
CA ALA A 685 -0.27 1.17 -22.99
C ALA A 685 -0.56 -0.16 -22.27
N ILE A 686 -1.51 -0.94 -22.76
CA ILE A 686 -1.84 -2.26 -22.22
C ILE A 686 -0.64 -3.21 -22.34
N MET A 687 0.01 -3.27 -23.50
CA MET A 687 1.18 -4.12 -23.72
C MET A 687 2.39 -3.72 -22.85
N HIS A 688 2.51 -2.45 -22.48
CA HIS A 688 3.58 -1.99 -21.59
C HIS A 688 3.46 -2.60 -20.19
N VAL A 689 2.25 -2.74 -19.66
CA VAL A 689 1.98 -3.23 -18.30
C VAL A 689 1.68 -4.72 -18.20
N THR A 690 1.45 -5.39 -19.34
CA THR A 690 1.15 -6.83 -19.41
C THR A 690 2.30 -7.65 -20.00
N LYS A 691 3.52 -7.22 -19.75
CA LYS A 691 4.75 -7.92 -20.19
C LYS A 691 5.01 -9.18 -19.40
#